data_c3392b3295a116442267c1e285232661
#
_entry.id   c3392b3295a116442267c1e285232661
#
_cell.length_a   1.000
_cell.length_b   1.000
_cell.length_c   1.000
_cell.angle_alpha   90.00
_cell.angle_beta   90.00
_cell.angle_gamma   90.00
#
_symmetry.space_group_name_H-M   'P 1'
#
loop_
_entity.id
_entity.type
_entity.pdbx_description
1 polymer ?
#
loop_
_entity_poly.entity_id
_entity_poly.type
_entity_poly.pdbx_seq_one_letter_code
_entity_poly.pdbx_strand_id
1 'polypeptide(L)'
;MHFNRILNPSLRKCASQHIPTRVYGNMHNSNKLYVMKQSNYMAFLQEAKQFIPQERIYTDELRRLAWGTDAGFYRLIPQIVIRSEGEEEISRLLKLAGSHNLPVTFRAAGTSLSGQAISDSILIVAGKHWEGYSISPDHEEITLQPGIIGQRVNELLAPFGRKFAPDPASVKSAMVGGIVMNNASGMNCGTHANSDKVLLSARIVLADGTVLDTGDAVSRAAFEVTHRDFLRRICTLRDEVRADEKLSERIHYKYSIKNVTGLNLLPFIRFDDPFDIIAHLMVGSEGTLAFLSQVTMKTEYDYPCKASAMLYFKTIKDACRAVVAMKKLTDNNGGWIVKGAELLDWKSLASVSDPIFLKYRGEICSSPLPGIEPGDETGLTAVLTETKARTDEELKRNIGAIEHCLSHFRTYTPVRFTDKPEEYSQYWAIRSGIFPSVGGTRKPGTTCLIEDVAFHIEDLPEATAELQQLIARHGYEDACIYGHALEGNYHFILNQSFGSDAEVKRYEELMNDVKTLVVDKYDGSLKAEHGTGRNMAPFVRYEWGDSAYEVMKAVKKLFDPQGLLNPGVIFNDDPKCHIKNFKPLPLIPLDAKSPAAKVNRCIECGFCEVNCLSCGFTLSSRQRIVLQREIARLRQNGDAPERLALLEKQYLYPGNRTCAGDGLCSMSCPMGINTGDLTHIIRQEELPQGSLGYKAGNFAANHFAGIKSALRPILGLADLGHSILGTKAMSSITKGMHNALGIPLWTPAMPKPYKFKPKELKAGNKVVYFPSCINQTMGLPKKSPVEQPLVNKMIALLQKGGYEVIFPKNMEKLCCGTIWESKGMLDIANRKTAELEAALWEASEEGKYPVLCDQSPCLHRMRSTIQKMKLYEPAEFIYTFLRDKLSFTPIDRPIAVHITCSMRKMGLADTIIALAQLCSTKGIVP
;
A
#
# COMPACT_ATOMS: atom_id res chain seq x y z
N MET A 1 49.80 7.06 -15.02
CA MET A 1 50.33 7.12 -13.63
C MET A 1 49.53 8.07 -12.75
N HIS A 2 48.25 7.80 -12.47
CA HIS A 2 47.45 8.63 -11.53
C HIS A 2 46.26 7.88 -10.90
N PHE A 3 46.41 6.59 -10.60
CA PHE A 3 45.35 5.75 -10.01
C PHE A 3 45.67 5.16 -8.63
N ASN A 4 46.64 5.69 -7.92
CA ASN A 4 47.16 5.10 -6.66
C ASN A 4 46.90 5.98 -5.41
N ARG A 5 45.81 6.77 -5.34
CA ARG A 5 45.58 7.65 -4.19
C ARG A 5 44.22 7.52 -3.50
N ILE A 6 43.48 6.43 -3.71
CA ILE A 6 42.22 6.18 -2.97
C ILE A 6 42.24 4.73 -2.43
N LEU A 7 43.22 4.38 -1.60
CA LEU A 7 43.11 3.22 -0.73
C LEU A 7 43.46 3.69 0.68
N ASN A 8 42.50 3.49 1.56
CA ASN A 8 42.52 3.86 2.98
C ASN A 8 43.76 3.31 3.72
N PRO A 9 44.54 4.10 4.47
CA PRO A 9 45.72 3.69 5.20
C PRO A 9 45.51 2.61 6.28
N SER A 10 44.27 2.38 6.72
CA SER A 10 43.95 1.37 7.75
C SER A 10 44.11 -0.09 7.29
N LEU A 11 44.14 -0.36 5.97
CA LEU A 11 44.33 -1.72 5.42
C LEU A 11 45.82 -2.18 5.33
N ARG A 12 46.77 -1.27 5.62
CA ARG A 12 48.22 -1.63 5.57
C ARG A 12 48.78 -2.20 6.86
N LYS A 13 48.07 -2.13 7.99
CA LYS A 13 48.59 -2.62 9.28
C LYS A 13 48.25 -4.07 9.64
N CYS A 14 47.39 -4.75 8.88
CA CYS A 14 47.03 -6.15 9.12
C CYS A 14 47.85 -7.19 8.34
N ALA A 15 48.89 -6.80 7.60
CA ALA A 15 49.65 -7.69 6.71
C ALA A 15 50.93 -8.33 7.32
N SER A 16 51.11 -8.30 8.63
CA SER A 16 52.35 -8.83 9.26
C SER A 16 52.16 -9.90 10.35
N GLN A 17 51.05 -10.67 10.29
CA GLN A 17 50.96 -11.90 11.10
C GLN A 17 50.73 -13.10 10.21
N HIS A 18 51.55 -14.15 10.41
CA HIS A 18 51.57 -15.39 9.66
C HIS A 18 50.18 -16.05 9.53
N ILE A 19 49.54 -15.98 8.36
CA ILE A 19 48.35 -16.72 7.97
C ILE A 19 48.75 -17.83 6.96
N PRO A 20 48.27 -19.06 7.11
CA PRO A 20 48.64 -20.17 6.19
C PRO A 20 48.28 -19.88 4.75
N THR A 21 49.11 -20.28 3.82
CA THR A 21 49.03 -20.02 2.36
C THR A 21 47.72 -20.43 1.68
N ARG A 22 46.88 -21.28 2.28
CA ARG A 22 45.57 -21.67 1.74
C ARG A 22 44.48 -20.57 1.88
N VAL A 23 44.65 -19.63 2.80
CA VAL A 23 43.68 -18.54 3.01
C VAL A 23 43.92 -17.39 2.02
N TYR A 24 45.16 -17.21 1.56
CA TYR A 24 45.51 -16.18 0.59
C TYR A 24 44.92 -16.42 -0.82
N GLY A 25 44.76 -17.67 -1.23
CA GLY A 25 44.17 -18.04 -2.53
C GLY A 25 42.66 -17.64 -2.62
N ASN A 26 41.92 -17.85 -1.53
CA ASN A 26 40.48 -17.55 -1.50
C ASN A 26 40.18 -16.05 -1.34
N MET A 27 41.03 -15.31 -0.62
CA MET A 27 40.89 -13.85 -0.53
C MET A 27 41.25 -13.13 -1.84
N HIS A 28 42.22 -13.62 -2.58
CA HIS A 28 42.60 -13.04 -3.87
C HIS A 28 41.51 -13.29 -4.95
N ASN A 29 40.91 -14.46 -4.95
CA ASN A 29 39.80 -14.77 -5.85
C ASN A 29 38.52 -14.03 -5.50
N SER A 30 38.17 -13.88 -4.22
CA SER A 30 36.99 -13.12 -3.81
C SER A 30 37.14 -11.61 -4.09
N ASN A 31 38.32 -11.03 -3.89
CA ASN A 31 38.58 -9.63 -4.25
C ASN A 31 38.54 -9.42 -5.78
N LYS A 32 39.08 -10.36 -6.57
CA LYS A 32 39.07 -10.30 -8.02
C LYS A 32 37.64 -10.42 -8.57
N LEU A 33 36.83 -11.32 -7.99
CA LEU A 33 35.40 -11.48 -8.32
C LEU A 33 34.60 -10.23 -7.96
N TYR A 34 34.87 -9.62 -6.81
CA TYR A 34 34.23 -8.38 -6.36
C TYR A 34 34.54 -7.20 -7.28
N VAL A 35 35.78 -7.01 -7.66
CA VAL A 35 36.24 -5.96 -8.57
C VAL A 35 35.64 -6.16 -9.98
N MET A 36 35.59 -7.39 -10.49
CA MET A 36 34.95 -7.73 -11.77
C MET A 36 33.43 -7.43 -11.74
N LYS A 37 32.77 -7.80 -10.65
CA LYS A 37 31.33 -7.53 -10.47
C LYS A 37 31.03 -6.01 -10.46
N GLN A 38 31.84 -5.22 -9.77
CA GLN A 38 31.75 -3.76 -9.77
C GLN A 38 31.96 -3.16 -11.16
N SER A 39 32.91 -3.70 -11.94
CA SER A 39 33.17 -3.28 -13.33
C SER A 39 31.94 -3.50 -14.23
N ASN A 40 31.24 -4.64 -14.09
CA ASN A 40 30.06 -4.96 -14.88
C ASN A 40 28.90 -3.98 -14.58
N TYR A 41 28.67 -3.64 -13.30
CA TYR A 41 27.66 -2.64 -12.95
C TYR A 41 27.97 -1.25 -13.51
N MET A 42 29.25 -0.86 -13.54
CA MET A 42 29.65 0.45 -14.11
C MET A 42 29.46 0.47 -15.62
N ALA A 43 29.80 -0.61 -16.32
CA ALA A 43 29.58 -0.71 -17.76
C ALA A 43 28.08 -0.69 -18.10
N PHE A 44 27.29 -1.53 -17.44
CA PHE A 44 25.85 -1.50 -17.56
C PHE A 44 25.26 -0.09 -17.35
N LEU A 45 25.70 0.61 -16.30
CA LEU A 45 25.21 1.93 -15.97
C LEU A 45 25.54 2.97 -17.07
N GLN A 46 26.73 2.91 -17.67
CA GLN A 46 27.13 3.79 -18.75
C GLN A 46 26.25 3.59 -19.99
N GLU A 47 25.97 2.35 -20.35
CA GLU A 47 25.12 2.03 -21.49
C GLU A 47 23.64 2.33 -21.21
N ALA A 48 23.12 2.02 -20.02
CA ALA A 48 21.75 2.34 -19.64
C ALA A 48 21.45 3.84 -19.68
N LYS A 49 22.41 4.69 -19.30
CA LYS A 49 22.29 6.16 -19.38
C LYS A 49 22.12 6.71 -20.81
N GLN A 50 22.40 5.93 -21.83
CA GLN A 50 22.21 6.37 -23.22
C GLN A 50 20.73 6.43 -23.61
N PHE A 51 19.85 5.71 -22.90
CA PHE A 51 18.43 5.65 -23.21
C PHE A 51 17.50 5.83 -22.01
N ILE A 52 18.01 5.74 -20.78
CA ILE A 52 17.25 6.04 -19.57
C ILE A 52 17.74 7.37 -18.98
N PRO A 53 16.87 8.37 -18.80
CA PRO A 53 17.21 9.63 -18.14
C PRO A 53 17.80 9.44 -16.75
N GLN A 54 18.82 10.23 -16.42
CA GLN A 54 19.58 10.12 -15.17
C GLN A 54 18.69 10.23 -13.91
N GLU A 55 17.63 11.02 -13.97
CA GLU A 55 16.65 11.19 -12.86
C GLU A 55 15.83 9.95 -12.58
N ARG A 56 15.83 8.96 -13.47
CA ARG A 56 15.17 7.67 -13.31
C ARG A 56 16.11 6.53 -12.91
N ILE A 57 17.42 6.81 -12.81
CA ILE A 57 18.45 5.84 -12.39
C ILE A 57 18.96 6.23 -11.00
N TYR A 58 18.85 5.34 -10.04
CA TYR A 58 19.27 5.59 -8.66
C TYR A 58 20.45 4.70 -8.29
N THR A 59 21.59 5.35 -7.97
CA THR A 59 22.84 4.69 -7.55
C THR A 59 23.36 5.23 -6.22
N ASP A 60 22.75 6.30 -5.71
CA ASP A 60 23.09 6.85 -4.40
C ASP A 60 22.58 5.96 -3.27
N GLU A 61 23.29 6.00 -2.15
CA GLU A 61 23.03 5.12 -1.02
C GLU A 61 21.63 5.31 -0.44
N LEU A 62 21.16 6.54 -0.31
CA LEU A 62 19.85 6.85 0.25
C LEU A 62 18.73 6.16 -0.54
N ARG A 63 18.72 6.34 -1.87
CA ARG A 63 17.64 5.77 -2.69
C ARG A 63 17.74 4.27 -2.83
N ARG A 64 18.96 3.71 -2.93
CA ARG A 64 19.18 2.25 -2.92
C ARG A 64 18.63 1.62 -1.64
N LEU A 65 18.94 2.20 -0.48
CA LEU A 65 18.41 1.74 0.80
C LEU A 65 16.88 1.87 0.89
N ALA A 66 16.33 2.96 0.40
CA ALA A 66 14.87 3.20 0.36
C ALA A 66 14.10 2.14 -0.45
N TRP A 67 14.74 1.55 -1.46
CA TRP A 67 14.19 0.50 -2.30
C TRP A 67 14.57 -0.92 -1.85
N GLY A 68 15.32 -1.06 -0.76
CA GLY A 68 15.80 -2.34 -0.27
C GLY A 68 14.81 -3.20 0.49
N THR A 69 13.55 -2.77 0.65
CA THR A 69 12.53 -3.49 1.41
C THR A 69 11.20 -3.57 0.65
N ASP A 70 10.44 -4.62 0.91
CA ASP A 70 9.03 -4.77 0.54
C ASP A 70 8.16 -4.93 1.80
N ALA A 71 6.95 -5.49 1.70
CA ALA A 71 6.11 -5.75 2.86
C ALA A 71 6.55 -6.98 3.68
N GLY A 72 7.41 -7.83 3.11
CA GLY A 72 8.02 -8.96 3.80
C GLY A 72 9.01 -8.52 4.89
N PHE A 73 9.61 -9.48 5.54
CA PHE A 73 10.55 -9.24 6.64
C PHE A 73 12.03 -9.33 6.23
N TYR A 74 12.31 -9.31 4.92
CA TYR A 74 13.64 -9.34 4.34
C TYR A 74 14.12 -7.96 3.88
N ARG A 75 15.46 -7.80 3.78
CA ARG A 75 16.11 -6.63 3.19
C ARG A 75 17.24 -7.04 2.27
N LEU A 76 17.20 -6.62 1.01
CA LEU A 76 18.30 -6.66 0.05
C LEU A 76 18.47 -5.30 -0.57
N ILE A 77 19.70 -4.75 -0.55
CA ILE A 77 19.95 -3.39 -1.06
C ILE A 77 20.43 -3.47 -2.49
N PRO A 78 19.67 -2.97 -3.47
CA PRO A 78 20.05 -3.02 -4.89
C PRO A 78 21.30 -2.20 -5.18
N GLN A 79 22.08 -2.60 -6.19
CA GLN A 79 23.20 -1.81 -6.71
C GLN A 79 22.70 -0.65 -7.56
N ILE A 80 21.66 -0.90 -8.35
CA ILE A 80 21.04 0.08 -9.25
C ILE A 80 19.52 -0.09 -9.16
N VAL A 81 18.79 1.04 -9.07
CA VAL A 81 17.34 1.06 -9.22
C VAL A 81 16.99 1.87 -10.46
N ILE A 82 16.16 1.30 -11.34
CA ILE A 82 15.72 1.96 -12.57
C ILE A 82 14.21 2.03 -12.59
N ARG A 83 13.67 3.22 -12.83
CA ARG A 83 12.23 3.40 -13.04
C ARG A 83 11.95 3.40 -14.54
N SER A 84 11.38 2.31 -15.04
CA SER A 84 11.03 2.17 -16.44
C SER A 84 9.71 2.87 -16.79
N GLU A 85 9.58 3.34 -18.01
CA GLU A 85 8.39 4.03 -18.51
C GLU A 85 7.80 3.40 -19.78
N GLY A 86 8.44 2.35 -20.31
CA GLY A 86 7.97 1.69 -21.51
C GLY A 86 8.58 0.32 -21.76
N GLU A 87 7.94 -0.48 -22.59
CA GLU A 87 8.32 -1.86 -22.93
C GLU A 87 9.67 -1.90 -23.66
N GLU A 88 9.95 -0.95 -24.55
CA GLU A 88 11.22 -0.88 -25.25
C GLU A 88 12.40 -0.70 -24.28
N GLU A 89 12.22 0.11 -23.23
CA GLU A 89 13.23 0.26 -22.18
C GLU A 89 13.50 -1.07 -21.47
N ILE A 90 12.43 -1.82 -21.14
CA ILE A 90 12.56 -3.15 -20.53
C ILE A 90 13.33 -4.11 -21.43
N SER A 91 12.96 -4.19 -22.71
CA SER A 91 13.63 -5.05 -23.69
C SER A 91 15.13 -4.74 -23.76
N ARG A 92 15.50 -3.47 -23.86
CA ARG A 92 16.90 -3.01 -23.91
C ARG A 92 17.63 -3.27 -22.59
N LEU A 93 16.98 -3.03 -21.45
CA LEU A 93 17.58 -3.29 -20.12
C LEU A 93 17.86 -4.76 -19.90
N LEU A 94 16.96 -5.69 -20.33
CA LEU A 94 17.15 -7.12 -20.22
C LEU A 94 18.30 -7.61 -21.11
N LYS A 95 18.37 -7.18 -22.36
CA LYS A 95 19.51 -7.46 -23.26
C LYS A 95 20.83 -7.02 -22.64
N LEU A 96 20.82 -5.81 -22.09
CA LEU A 96 22.02 -5.22 -21.46
C LEU A 96 22.40 -5.99 -20.19
N ALA A 97 21.43 -6.34 -19.33
CA ALA A 97 21.68 -7.16 -18.14
C ALA A 97 22.25 -8.53 -18.50
N GLY A 98 21.71 -9.18 -19.55
CA GLY A 98 22.22 -10.43 -20.09
C GLY A 98 23.66 -10.35 -20.59
N SER A 99 24.02 -9.29 -21.33
CA SER A 99 25.38 -9.08 -21.86
C SER A 99 26.42 -8.86 -20.74
N HIS A 100 26.04 -8.26 -19.63
CA HIS A 100 26.89 -8.03 -18.46
C HIS A 100 26.75 -9.11 -17.37
N ASN A 101 25.91 -10.12 -17.57
CA ASN A 101 25.60 -11.20 -16.61
C ASN A 101 25.18 -10.63 -15.23
N LEU A 102 24.23 -9.68 -15.22
CA LEU A 102 23.74 -9.02 -14.02
C LEU A 102 22.29 -9.41 -13.72
N PRO A 103 22.00 -9.89 -12.51
CA PRO A 103 20.65 -10.21 -12.09
C PRO A 103 19.69 -9.01 -12.10
N VAL A 104 18.45 -9.28 -12.47
CA VAL A 104 17.36 -8.30 -12.52
C VAL A 104 16.16 -8.79 -11.70
N THR A 105 15.59 -7.90 -10.91
CA THR A 105 14.31 -8.10 -10.21
C THR A 105 13.33 -7.03 -10.65
N PHE A 106 12.10 -7.43 -10.95
CA PHE A 106 11.01 -6.49 -11.27
C PHE A 106 10.23 -6.14 -10.01
N ARG A 107 9.77 -4.90 -9.93
CA ARG A 107 8.99 -4.43 -8.80
C ARG A 107 7.81 -3.55 -9.26
N ALA A 108 6.63 -3.91 -8.79
CA ALA A 108 5.42 -3.09 -8.82
C ALA A 108 5.30 -2.28 -7.51
N ALA A 109 4.22 -2.41 -6.74
CA ALA A 109 4.03 -1.69 -5.47
C ALA A 109 4.94 -2.18 -4.32
N GLY A 110 5.48 -3.40 -4.38
CA GLY A 110 6.26 -4.00 -3.29
C GLY A 110 5.42 -4.24 -2.04
N THR A 111 4.22 -4.76 -2.23
CA THR A 111 3.31 -5.23 -1.17
C THR A 111 3.49 -6.72 -0.86
N SER A 112 4.46 -7.36 -1.49
CA SER A 112 4.82 -8.77 -1.33
C SER A 112 5.29 -9.07 0.10
N LEU A 113 4.88 -10.23 0.65
CA LEU A 113 5.17 -10.65 2.02
C LEU A 113 6.35 -11.61 2.13
N SER A 114 6.74 -12.27 1.04
CA SER A 114 7.74 -13.35 1.02
C SER A 114 9.09 -12.95 0.37
N GLY A 115 9.34 -11.63 0.17
CA GLY A 115 10.62 -11.13 -0.34
C GLY A 115 10.79 -11.27 -1.86
N GLN A 116 9.71 -11.26 -2.64
CA GLN A 116 9.74 -11.36 -4.10
C GLN A 116 10.25 -10.09 -4.78
N ALA A 117 9.99 -8.92 -4.19
CA ALA A 117 10.17 -7.60 -4.82
C ALA A 117 11.42 -6.85 -4.34
N ILE A 118 12.45 -7.56 -3.90
CA ILE A 118 13.73 -7.02 -3.43
C ILE A 118 14.91 -7.67 -4.15
N SER A 119 16.01 -6.93 -4.28
CA SER A 119 17.21 -7.34 -5.00
C SER A 119 18.47 -6.80 -4.34
N ASP A 120 19.57 -7.49 -4.51
CA ASP A 120 20.94 -7.01 -4.24
C ASP A 120 21.69 -6.60 -5.53
N SER A 121 21.01 -6.64 -6.68
CA SER A 121 21.55 -6.32 -8.01
C SER A 121 20.78 -5.18 -8.68
N ILE A 122 20.14 -5.40 -9.82
CA ILE A 122 19.36 -4.40 -10.53
C ILE A 122 17.89 -4.55 -10.16
N LEU A 123 17.27 -3.47 -9.68
CA LEU A 123 15.84 -3.41 -9.42
C LEU A 123 15.16 -2.52 -10.47
N ILE A 124 14.31 -3.12 -11.29
CA ILE A 124 13.50 -2.40 -12.28
C ILE A 124 12.10 -2.17 -11.74
N VAL A 125 11.69 -0.91 -11.64
CA VAL A 125 10.39 -0.51 -11.07
C VAL A 125 9.45 -0.13 -12.21
N ALA A 126 8.32 -0.87 -12.31
CA ALA A 126 7.18 -0.51 -13.14
C ALA A 126 6.12 0.17 -12.25
N GLY A 127 5.83 1.44 -12.51
CA GLY A 127 4.95 2.25 -11.66
C GLY A 127 4.00 3.11 -12.50
N LYS A 128 3.85 4.39 -12.15
CA LYS A 128 2.86 5.32 -12.71
C LYS A 128 2.79 5.43 -14.25
N HIS A 129 3.86 5.13 -14.97
CA HIS A 129 3.86 5.14 -16.44
C HIS A 129 3.31 3.84 -17.06
N TRP A 130 2.94 2.87 -16.23
CA TRP A 130 2.38 1.57 -16.59
C TRP A 130 0.92 1.43 -16.14
N GLU A 131 0.12 2.50 -16.25
CA GLU A 131 -1.28 2.55 -15.80
C GLU A 131 -2.28 2.50 -16.96
N GLY A 132 -1.85 2.12 -18.18
CA GLY A 132 -2.72 1.98 -19.35
C GLY A 132 -3.75 0.86 -19.17
N TYR A 133 -4.95 1.07 -19.71
CA TYR A 133 -6.03 0.09 -19.72
C TYR A 133 -6.94 0.23 -20.94
N SER A 134 -7.64 -0.84 -21.30
CA SER A 134 -8.79 -0.80 -22.21
C SER A 134 -9.84 -1.80 -21.76
N ILE A 135 -11.12 -1.47 -21.94
CA ILE A 135 -12.27 -2.30 -21.60
C ILE A 135 -12.95 -2.69 -22.91
N SER A 136 -13.32 -3.97 -23.04
CA SER A 136 -14.08 -4.47 -24.22
C SER A 136 -15.46 -3.80 -24.31
N PRO A 137 -16.06 -3.71 -25.50
CA PRO A 137 -17.37 -3.08 -25.68
C PRO A 137 -18.51 -3.74 -24.86
N ASP A 138 -18.41 -5.03 -24.59
CA ASP A 138 -19.35 -5.81 -23.77
C ASP A 138 -19.01 -5.76 -22.28
N HIS A 139 -17.88 -5.13 -21.90
CA HIS A 139 -17.32 -5.01 -20.55
C HIS A 139 -16.95 -6.36 -19.89
N GLU A 140 -16.90 -7.45 -20.64
CA GLU A 140 -16.53 -8.78 -20.11
C GLU A 140 -15.03 -9.00 -20.01
N GLU A 141 -14.25 -8.17 -20.71
CA GLU A 141 -12.80 -8.24 -20.73
C GLU A 141 -12.17 -6.87 -20.41
N ILE A 142 -11.03 -6.92 -19.77
CA ILE A 142 -10.21 -5.74 -19.52
C ILE A 142 -8.74 -6.06 -19.80
N THR A 143 -8.08 -5.16 -20.52
CA THR A 143 -6.63 -5.19 -20.74
C THR A 143 -5.95 -4.17 -19.85
N LEU A 144 -4.91 -4.57 -19.17
CA LEU A 144 -4.28 -3.80 -18.08
C LEU A 144 -2.76 -3.82 -18.21
N GLN A 145 -2.13 -2.68 -17.97
CA GLN A 145 -0.69 -2.60 -17.75
C GLN A 145 -0.33 -2.86 -16.27
N PRO A 146 0.92 -3.30 -15.96
CA PRO A 146 1.27 -3.82 -14.63
C PRO A 146 1.26 -2.78 -13.50
N GLY A 147 1.34 -1.48 -13.77
CA GLY A 147 1.43 -0.42 -12.77
C GLY A 147 0.09 0.10 -12.24
N ILE A 148 -1.03 -0.30 -12.87
CA ILE A 148 -2.36 0.12 -12.40
C ILE A 148 -2.71 -0.57 -11.08
N ILE A 149 -3.30 0.18 -10.14
CA ILE A 149 -3.71 -0.35 -8.83
C ILE A 149 -5.04 -1.10 -8.98
N GLY A 150 -5.16 -2.28 -8.34
CA GLY A 150 -6.37 -3.12 -8.43
C GLY A 150 -7.66 -2.40 -8.04
N GLN A 151 -7.63 -1.54 -7.01
CA GLN A 151 -8.78 -0.70 -6.64
C GLN A 151 -9.19 0.25 -7.78
N ARG A 152 -8.22 0.79 -8.52
CA ARG A 152 -8.51 1.64 -9.68
C ARG A 152 -9.23 0.87 -10.79
N VAL A 153 -8.88 -0.39 -10.97
CA VAL A 153 -9.58 -1.27 -11.92
C VAL A 153 -11.04 -1.46 -11.50
N ASN A 154 -11.31 -1.68 -10.20
CA ASN A 154 -12.68 -1.75 -9.68
C ASN A 154 -13.47 -0.45 -9.93
N GLU A 155 -12.86 0.71 -9.70
CA GLU A 155 -13.49 2.01 -9.98
C GLU A 155 -13.84 2.21 -11.46
N LEU A 156 -13.01 1.69 -12.36
CA LEU A 156 -13.25 1.76 -13.80
C LEU A 156 -14.38 0.83 -14.25
N LEU A 157 -14.54 -0.33 -13.62
CA LEU A 157 -15.52 -1.35 -13.96
C LEU A 157 -16.88 -1.15 -13.26
N ALA A 158 -16.90 -0.47 -12.11
CA ALA A 158 -18.11 -0.26 -11.30
C ALA A 158 -19.30 0.37 -12.09
N PRO A 159 -19.11 1.36 -13.00
CA PRO A 159 -20.21 1.91 -13.80
C PRO A 159 -20.94 0.88 -14.67
N PHE A 160 -20.30 -0.26 -14.94
CA PHE A 160 -20.82 -1.34 -15.77
C PHE A 160 -21.35 -2.53 -14.95
N GLY A 161 -21.41 -2.39 -13.62
CA GLY A 161 -21.80 -3.50 -12.73
C GLY A 161 -20.78 -4.67 -12.75
N ARG A 162 -19.52 -4.36 -13.08
CA ARG A 162 -18.42 -5.33 -13.15
C ARG A 162 -17.32 -4.96 -12.15
N LYS A 163 -16.48 -5.93 -11.83
CA LYS A 163 -15.33 -5.75 -10.94
C LYS A 163 -14.12 -6.54 -11.45
N PHE A 164 -12.96 -6.21 -10.90
CA PHE A 164 -11.72 -6.95 -11.06
C PHE A 164 -11.83 -8.27 -10.28
N ALA A 165 -11.62 -9.40 -10.97
CA ALA A 165 -11.83 -10.70 -10.37
C ALA A 165 -10.88 -11.03 -9.20
N PRO A 166 -9.54 -10.87 -9.32
CA PRO A 166 -8.64 -11.03 -8.18
C PRO A 166 -8.83 -9.91 -7.14
N ASP A 167 -9.09 -10.27 -5.89
CA ASP A 167 -9.38 -9.31 -4.82
C ASP A 167 -8.49 -9.48 -3.57
N PRO A 168 -7.15 -9.48 -3.69
CA PRO A 168 -6.29 -9.61 -2.53
C PRO A 168 -6.56 -8.52 -1.49
N ALA A 169 -6.30 -8.79 -0.22
CA ALA A 169 -6.47 -7.82 0.88
C ALA A 169 -5.72 -6.50 0.62
N SER A 170 -4.67 -6.56 -0.20
CA SER A 170 -3.87 -5.42 -0.65
C SER A 170 -4.41 -4.70 -1.88
N VAL A 171 -5.57 -5.07 -2.44
CA VAL A 171 -6.13 -4.55 -3.72
C VAL A 171 -6.14 -3.02 -3.81
N LYS A 172 -6.31 -2.33 -2.67
CA LYS A 172 -6.28 -0.85 -2.57
C LYS A 172 -4.88 -0.25 -2.80
N SER A 173 -3.83 -1.06 -2.80
CA SER A 173 -2.43 -0.60 -2.88
C SER A 173 -1.57 -1.45 -3.82
N ALA A 174 -1.94 -2.69 -4.07
CA ALA A 174 -1.24 -3.59 -4.97
C ALA A 174 -1.49 -3.21 -6.43
N MET A 175 -0.45 -3.33 -7.23
CA MET A 175 -0.51 -3.13 -8.68
C MET A 175 -0.80 -4.45 -9.39
N VAL A 176 -1.52 -4.39 -10.51
CA VAL A 176 -1.96 -5.56 -11.30
C VAL A 176 -0.81 -6.50 -11.65
N GLY A 177 0.37 -5.97 -12.07
CA GLY A 177 1.53 -6.81 -12.37
C GLY A 177 1.95 -7.69 -11.19
N GLY A 178 1.96 -7.13 -9.97
CA GLY A 178 2.22 -7.90 -8.75
C GLY A 178 1.11 -8.89 -8.41
N ILE A 179 -0.16 -8.50 -8.59
CA ILE A 179 -1.32 -9.38 -8.34
C ILE A 179 -1.27 -10.61 -9.25
N VAL A 180 -1.05 -10.41 -10.55
CA VAL A 180 -0.99 -11.50 -11.53
C VAL A 180 0.23 -12.38 -11.33
N MET A 181 1.43 -11.77 -11.22
CA MET A 181 2.69 -12.51 -11.13
C MET A 181 2.84 -13.30 -9.82
N ASN A 182 2.08 -12.96 -8.77
CA ASN A 182 1.99 -13.75 -7.54
C ASN A 182 0.79 -14.70 -7.52
N ASN A 183 -0.10 -14.63 -8.50
CA ASN A 183 -1.45 -15.23 -8.43
C ASN A 183 -2.17 -14.87 -7.13
N ALA A 184 -2.02 -13.61 -6.72
CA ALA A 184 -2.58 -13.12 -5.46
C ALA A 184 -4.10 -13.18 -5.52
N SER A 185 -4.68 -13.73 -4.48
CA SER A 185 -6.13 -13.92 -4.37
C SER A 185 -6.64 -13.34 -3.06
N GLY A 186 -7.93 -13.40 -2.86
CA GLY A 186 -8.60 -12.95 -1.66
C GLY A 186 -9.80 -13.82 -1.37
N MET A 187 -10.67 -13.31 -0.54
CA MET A 187 -11.83 -14.01 -0.05
C MET A 187 -12.90 -14.26 -1.12
N ASN A 188 -13.17 -13.26 -1.95
CA ASN A 188 -14.28 -13.33 -2.91
C ASN A 188 -13.92 -14.05 -4.20
N CYS A 189 -12.65 -14.13 -4.56
CA CYS A 189 -12.23 -14.81 -5.77
C CYS A 189 -12.15 -16.34 -5.60
N GLY A 190 -12.07 -16.83 -4.37
CA GLY A 190 -11.98 -18.26 -4.10
C GLY A 190 -10.89 -18.95 -4.92
N THR A 191 -11.20 -20.13 -5.45
CA THR A 191 -10.37 -20.87 -6.41
C THR A 191 -10.83 -20.69 -7.88
N HIS A 192 -11.88 -19.89 -8.14
CA HIS A 192 -12.53 -19.75 -9.46
C HIS A 192 -12.24 -18.43 -10.16
N ALA A 193 -11.84 -17.38 -9.44
CA ALA A 193 -11.62 -16.04 -9.98
C ALA A 193 -10.19 -15.52 -9.73
N ASN A 194 -9.25 -16.40 -9.38
CA ASN A 194 -7.81 -16.09 -9.32
C ASN A 194 -7.30 -15.71 -10.72
N SER A 195 -6.15 -15.07 -10.77
CA SER A 195 -5.55 -14.63 -12.03
C SER A 195 -5.39 -15.77 -13.05
N ASP A 196 -5.03 -16.97 -12.63
CA ASP A 196 -4.88 -18.15 -13.50
C ASP A 196 -6.20 -18.69 -14.10
N LYS A 197 -7.35 -18.31 -13.54
CA LYS A 197 -8.68 -18.71 -14.03
C LYS A 197 -9.32 -17.68 -14.97
N VAL A 198 -8.95 -16.42 -14.81
CA VAL A 198 -9.56 -15.29 -15.54
C VAL A 198 -8.63 -14.68 -16.59
N LEU A 199 -7.37 -15.11 -16.65
CA LEU A 199 -6.42 -14.71 -17.68
C LEU A 199 -6.88 -15.16 -19.06
N LEU A 200 -6.79 -14.29 -20.06
CA LEU A 200 -7.03 -14.57 -21.47
C LEU A 200 -5.75 -14.54 -22.29
N SER A 201 -4.93 -13.51 -22.10
CA SER A 201 -3.65 -13.38 -22.78
C SER A 201 -2.68 -12.51 -21.98
N ALA A 202 -1.40 -12.63 -22.29
CA ALA A 202 -0.33 -11.87 -21.69
C ALA A 202 0.63 -11.33 -22.77
N ARG A 203 1.04 -10.06 -22.60
CA ARG A 203 2.15 -9.48 -23.33
C ARG A 203 3.36 -9.43 -22.42
N ILE A 204 4.46 -10.05 -22.83
CA ILE A 204 5.63 -10.27 -21.99
C ILE A 204 6.93 -9.88 -22.70
N VAL A 205 7.96 -9.59 -21.91
CA VAL A 205 9.33 -9.42 -22.39
C VAL A 205 10.20 -10.51 -21.78
N LEU A 206 10.77 -11.38 -22.62
CA LEU A 206 11.62 -12.48 -22.23
C LEU A 206 13.01 -12.00 -21.77
N ALA A 207 13.80 -12.89 -21.16
CA ALA A 207 15.13 -12.59 -20.64
C ALA A 207 16.11 -12.06 -21.71
N ASP A 208 15.95 -12.45 -22.96
CA ASP A 208 16.71 -11.96 -24.11
C ASP A 208 16.20 -10.64 -24.69
N GLY A 209 15.15 -10.07 -24.09
CA GLY A 209 14.47 -8.84 -24.51
C GLY A 209 13.48 -9.03 -25.66
N THR A 210 13.15 -10.26 -26.06
CA THR A 210 12.10 -10.52 -27.07
C THR A 210 10.73 -10.22 -26.46
N VAL A 211 9.90 -9.49 -27.23
CA VAL A 211 8.51 -9.20 -26.87
C VAL A 211 7.60 -10.25 -27.49
N LEU A 212 6.70 -10.82 -26.68
CA LEU A 212 5.66 -11.74 -27.14
C LEU A 212 4.31 -11.26 -26.58
N ASP A 213 3.33 -11.09 -27.47
CA ASP A 213 1.92 -10.93 -27.11
C ASP A 213 1.19 -12.22 -27.48
N THR A 214 0.74 -12.97 -26.48
CA THR A 214 0.08 -14.27 -26.70
C THR A 214 -1.34 -14.13 -27.24
N GLY A 215 -1.93 -12.95 -27.17
CA GLY A 215 -3.27 -12.64 -27.73
C GLY A 215 -3.23 -12.08 -29.16
N ASP A 216 -2.05 -11.68 -29.66
CA ASP A 216 -1.91 -11.09 -30.99
C ASP A 216 -1.38 -12.09 -32.02
N ALA A 217 -2.16 -12.37 -33.06
CA ALA A 217 -1.82 -13.33 -34.09
C ALA A 217 -0.52 -12.99 -34.86
N VAL A 218 -0.23 -11.70 -35.04
CA VAL A 218 1.00 -11.27 -35.73
C VAL A 218 2.22 -11.52 -34.85
N SER A 219 2.12 -11.21 -33.56
CA SER A 219 3.18 -11.47 -32.58
C SER A 219 3.44 -12.99 -32.46
N ARG A 220 2.39 -13.80 -32.37
CA ARG A 220 2.49 -15.27 -32.33
C ARG A 220 3.21 -15.83 -33.56
N ALA A 221 2.80 -15.44 -34.78
CA ALA A 221 3.43 -15.88 -36.02
C ALA A 221 4.92 -15.48 -36.10
N ALA A 222 5.26 -14.26 -35.67
CA ALA A 222 6.65 -13.82 -35.60
C ALA A 222 7.49 -14.65 -34.61
N PHE A 223 6.88 -14.98 -33.48
CA PHE A 223 7.53 -15.79 -32.44
C PHE A 223 7.72 -17.25 -32.88
N GLU A 224 6.77 -17.84 -33.62
CA GLU A 224 6.88 -19.17 -34.21
C GLU A 224 8.08 -19.30 -35.15
N VAL A 225 8.40 -18.24 -35.88
CA VAL A 225 9.57 -18.23 -36.78
C VAL A 225 10.86 -18.11 -36.00
N THR A 226 10.93 -17.20 -35.03
CA THR A 226 12.15 -16.82 -34.33
C THR A 226 12.47 -17.74 -33.14
N HIS A 227 11.45 -18.35 -32.51
CA HIS A 227 11.59 -19.13 -31.26
C HIS A 227 10.98 -20.53 -31.38
N ARG A 228 11.11 -21.16 -32.53
CA ARG A 228 10.56 -22.49 -32.83
C ARG A 228 10.99 -23.55 -31.82
N ASP A 229 12.26 -23.55 -31.41
CA ASP A 229 12.78 -24.53 -30.46
C ASP A 229 12.23 -24.29 -29.05
N PHE A 230 12.00 -23.05 -28.67
CA PHE A 230 11.33 -22.69 -27.43
C PHE A 230 9.90 -23.28 -27.38
N LEU A 231 9.11 -23.03 -28.41
CA LEU A 231 7.73 -23.57 -28.51
C LEU A 231 7.71 -25.09 -28.53
N ARG A 232 8.63 -25.72 -29.28
CA ARG A 232 8.79 -27.16 -29.30
C ARG A 232 9.07 -27.69 -27.90
N ARG A 233 9.93 -27.04 -27.11
CA ARG A 233 10.23 -27.47 -25.74
C ARG A 233 9.04 -27.31 -24.81
N ILE A 234 8.24 -26.24 -24.94
CA ILE A 234 6.96 -26.09 -24.21
C ILE A 234 6.01 -27.26 -24.52
N CYS A 235 5.83 -27.62 -25.80
CA CYS A 235 5.00 -28.77 -26.19
C CYS A 235 5.55 -30.08 -25.64
N THR A 236 6.88 -30.29 -25.71
CA THR A 236 7.52 -31.48 -25.16
C THR A 236 7.29 -31.58 -23.65
N LEU A 237 7.48 -30.49 -22.88
CA LEU A 237 7.21 -30.49 -21.44
C LEU A 237 5.74 -30.79 -21.13
N ARG A 238 4.80 -30.26 -21.92
CA ARG A 238 3.37 -30.57 -21.81
C ARG A 238 3.14 -32.08 -21.98
N ASP A 239 3.71 -32.66 -23.04
CA ASP A 239 3.51 -34.07 -23.38
C ASP A 239 4.22 -34.97 -22.33
N GLU A 240 5.39 -34.59 -21.82
CA GLU A 240 6.10 -35.28 -20.73
C GLU A 240 5.26 -35.28 -19.44
N VAL A 241 4.68 -34.10 -19.05
CA VAL A 241 3.82 -33.97 -17.86
C VAL A 241 2.54 -34.82 -18.00
N ARG A 242 1.89 -34.81 -19.17
CA ARG A 242 0.67 -35.59 -19.42
C ARG A 242 0.92 -37.09 -19.50
N ALA A 243 2.10 -37.53 -19.95
CA ALA A 243 2.47 -38.92 -20.02
C ALA A 243 2.84 -39.51 -18.65
N ASP A 244 3.27 -38.69 -17.70
CA ASP A 244 3.49 -39.09 -16.31
C ASP A 244 2.17 -39.01 -15.52
N GLU A 245 1.46 -40.11 -15.44
CA GLU A 245 0.15 -40.22 -14.80
C GLU A 245 0.22 -39.75 -13.32
N LYS A 246 1.26 -40.15 -12.58
CA LYS A 246 1.44 -39.77 -11.19
C LYS A 246 1.68 -38.27 -11.01
N LEU A 247 2.46 -37.66 -11.90
CA LEU A 247 2.70 -36.22 -11.88
C LEU A 247 1.42 -35.46 -12.23
N SER A 248 0.66 -35.91 -13.25
CA SER A 248 -0.62 -35.32 -13.63
C SER A 248 -1.61 -35.37 -12.48
N GLU A 249 -1.77 -36.53 -11.84
CA GLU A 249 -2.64 -36.65 -10.64
C GLU A 249 -2.16 -35.74 -9.51
N ARG A 250 -0.87 -35.66 -9.27
CA ARG A 250 -0.28 -34.79 -8.26
C ARG A 250 -0.60 -33.32 -8.53
N ILE A 251 -0.47 -32.87 -9.77
CA ILE A 251 -0.79 -31.49 -10.17
C ILE A 251 -2.29 -31.22 -9.96
N HIS A 252 -3.19 -32.10 -10.41
CA HIS A 252 -4.62 -31.96 -10.17
C HIS A 252 -4.97 -31.87 -8.69
N TYR A 253 -4.39 -32.73 -7.88
CA TYR A 253 -4.62 -32.76 -6.45
C TYR A 253 -4.16 -31.47 -5.77
N LYS A 254 -2.94 -31.00 -6.06
CA LYS A 254 -2.40 -29.75 -5.48
C LYS A 254 -3.15 -28.49 -5.88
N TYR A 255 -3.74 -28.46 -7.07
CA TYR A 255 -4.55 -27.32 -7.53
C TYR A 255 -6.06 -27.49 -7.27
N SER A 256 -6.48 -28.53 -6.56
CA SER A 256 -7.84 -28.62 -6.01
C SER A 256 -8.06 -27.69 -4.81
N ILE A 257 -6.97 -27.22 -4.18
CA ILE A 257 -6.91 -26.19 -3.15
C ILE A 257 -6.15 -24.97 -3.66
N LYS A 258 -6.17 -23.87 -2.91
CA LYS A 258 -5.30 -22.72 -3.18
C LYS A 258 -3.83 -23.15 -3.03
N ASN A 259 -3.03 -22.96 -4.08
CA ASN A 259 -1.60 -23.28 -4.06
C ASN A 259 -0.83 -22.30 -4.97
N VAL A 260 0.16 -21.63 -4.39
CA VAL A 260 1.13 -20.78 -5.09
C VAL A 260 2.57 -21.14 -4.69
N THR A 261 2.79 -22.36 -4.16
CA THR A 261 4.12 -22.89 -3.88
C THR A 261 4.77 -23.35 -5.17
N GLY A 262 5.87 -22.76 -5.57
CA GLY A 262 6.56 -23.10 -6.81
C GLY A 262 5.97 -22.42 -8.05
N LEU A 263 6.34 -22.91 -9.24
CA LEU A 263 5.73 -22.46 -10.50
C LEU A 263 4.40 -23.17 -10.76
N ASN A 264 3.47 -22.46 -11.38
CA ASN A 264 2.19 -23.02 -11.78
C ASN A 264 2.37 -24.06 -12.90
N LEU A 265 2.20 -25.35 -12.60
CA LEU A 265 2.29 -26.45 -13.58
C LEU A 265 0.95 -26.82 -14.20
N LEU A 266 -0.18 -26.28 -13.70
CA LEU A 266 -1.52 -26.59 -14.19
C LEU A 266 -1.72 -26.26 -15.68
N PRO A 267 -1.08 -25.23 -16.28
CA PRO A 267 -1.19 -24.93 -17.70
C PRO A 267 -0.81 -26.10 -18.63
N PHE A 268 0.16 -26.93 -18.25
CA PHE A 268 0.56 -28.11 -19.04
C PHE A 268 -0.54 -29.16 -19.14
N ILE A 269 -1.45 -29.19 -18.18
CA ILE A 269 -2.60 -30.12 -18.19
C ILE A 269 -3.79 -29.48 -18.89
N ARG A 270 -4.05 -28.18 -18.68
CA ARG A 270 -5.25 -27.48 -19.11
C ARG A 270 -5.27 -27.09 -20.59
N PHE A 271 -4.12 -26.77 -21.17
CA PHE A 271 -4.03 -26.14 -22.48
C PHE A 271 -3.21 -26.95 -23.46
N ASP A 272 -3.71 -26.99 -24.72
CA ASP A 272 -3.00 -27.61 -25.84
C ASP A 272 -2.13 -26.61 -26.59
N ASP A 273 -2.57 -25.35 -26.68
CA ASP A 273 -1.86 -24.29 -27.36
C ASP A 273 -0.64 -23.83 -26.50
N PRO A 274 0.58 -23.86 -27.06
CA PRO A 274 1.76 -23.42 -26.32
C PRO A 274 1.72 -21.94 -25.89
N PHE A 275 1.00 -21.06 -26.60
CA PHE A 275 0.89 -19.67 -26.22
C PHE A 275 -0.03 -19.47 -25.00
N ASP A 276 -1.09 -20.30 -24.88
CA ASP A 276 -1.92 -20.31 -23.68
C ASP A 276 -1.12 -20.84 -22.48
N ILE A 277 -0.31 -21.87 -22.69
CA ILE A 277 0.60 -22.38 -21.67
C ILE A 277 1.57 -21.28 -21.22
N ILE A 278 2.23 -20.58 -22.16
CA ILE A 278 3.17 -19.48 -21.86
C ILE A 278 2.48 -18.38 -21.07
N ALA A 279 1.29 -17.94 -21.50
CA ALA A 279 0.54 -16.90 -20.81
C ALA A 279 0.24 -17.25 -19.34
N HIS A 280 -0.24 -18.48 -19.11
CA HIS A 280 -0.62 -18.93 -17.77
C HIS A 280 0.57 -19.33 -16.89
N LEU A 281 1.74 -19.67 -17.45
CA LEU A 281 2.99 -19.82 -16.70
C LEU A 281 3.47 -18.51 -16.08
N MET A 282 3.05 -17.35 -16.59
CA MET A 282 3.37 -16.06 -15.97
C MET A 282 2.69 -15.89 -14.63
N VAL A 283 1.49 -16.47 -14.47
CA VAL A 283 0.71 -16.37 -13.22
C VAL A 283 1.39 -17.20 -12.13
N GLY A 284 1.80 -16.55 -11.07
CA GLY A 284 2.55 -17.15 -9.96
C GLY A 284 4.06 -17.32 -10.23
N SER A 285 4.59 -16.79 -11.33
CA SER A 285 6.03 -16.87 -11.64
C SER A 285 6.91 -15.88 -10.85
N GLU A 286 6.32 -14.92 -10.16
CA GLU A 286 7.02 -13.94 -9.30
C GLU A 286 8.17 -13.19 -10.00
N GLY A 287 8.03 -12.97 -11.32
CA GLY A 287 9.04 -12.31 -12.14
C GLY A 287 10.30 -13.14 -12.39
N THR A 288 10.25 -14.45 -12.20
CA THR A 288 11.38 -15.36 -12.47
C THR A 288 11.45 -15.83 -13.91
N LEU A 289 10.39 -15.67 -14.71
CA LEU A 289 10.32 -16.16 -16.10
C LEU A 289 10.41 -15.04 -17.14
N ALA A 290 9.68 -13.93 -16.94
CA ALA A 290 9.64 -12.80 -17.86
C ALA A 290 9.15 -11.54 -17.15
N PHE A 291 9.20 -10.38 -17.85
CA PHE A 291 8.48 -9.17 -17.45
C PHE A 291 7.09 -9.15 -18.06
N LEU A 292 6.05 -8.94 -17.25
CA LEU A 292 4.67 -8.77 -17.71
C LEU A 292 4.45 -7.29 -18.08
N SER A 293 4.27 -6.98 -19.37
CA SER A 293 4.03 -5.61 -19.85
C SER A 293 2.54 -5.29 -20.00
N GLN A 294 1.71 -6.31 -20.23
CA GLN A 294 0.26 -6.17 -20.36
C GLN A 294 -0.43 -7.51 -20.09
N VAL A 295 -1.65 -7.48 -19.59
CA VAL A 295 -2.48 -8.65 -19.36
C VAL A 295 -3.92 -8.36 -19.75
N THR A 296 -4.57 -9.32 -20.47
CA THR A 296 -6.00 -9.28 -20.75
C THR A 296 -6.69 -10.33 -19.89
N MET A 297 -7.73 -9.91 -19.15
CA MET A 297 -8.42 -10.74 -18.17
C MET A 297 -9.94 -10.59 -18.31
N LYS A 298 -10.68 -11.63 -17.96
CA LYS A 298 -12.13 -11.55 -17.77
C LYS A 298 -12.47 -10.69 -16.56
N THR A 299 -13.51 -9.90 -16.69
CA THR A 299 -14.10 -9.16 -15.55
C THR A 299 -15.14 -10.04 -14.87
N GLU A 300 -15.44 -9.74 -13.61
CA GLU A 300 -16.46 -10.45 -12.86
C GLU A 300 -17.70 -9.58 -12.64
N TYR A 301 -18.88 -10.20 -12.59
CA TYR A 301 -20.12 -9.50 -12.28
C TYR A 301 -20.12 -9.07 -10.79
N ASP A 302 -20.42 -7.81 -10.51
CA ASP A 302 -20.59 -7.33 -9.14
C ASP A 302 -22.05 -7.44 -8.71
N TYR A 303 -22.34 -8.45 -7.92
CA TYR A 303 -23.70 -8.76 -7.47
C TYR A 303 -24.28 -7.62 -6.62
N PRO A 304 -25.48 -7.09 -6.99
CA PRO A 304 -26.09 -5.96 -6.29
C PRO A 304 -26.65 -6.32 -4.91
N CYS A 305 -27.17 -7.55 -4.75
CA CYS A 305 -27.76 -8.00 -3.49
C CYS A 305 -26.76 -8.83 -2.71
N LYS A 306 -26.48 -8.41 -1.45
CA LYS A 306 -25.47 -9.04 -0.58
C LYS A 306 -26.05 -9.17 0.83
N ALA A 307 -25.73 -10.26 1.51
CA ALA A 307 -26.03 -10.42 2.93
C ALA A 307 -24.87 -11.10 3.65
N SER A 308 -24.61 -10.68 4.89
CA SER A 308 -23.59 -11.29 5.72
C SER A 308 -24.11 -11.64 7.12
N ALA A 309 -23.49 -12.65 7.73
CA ALA A 309 -23.73 -13.03 9.12
C ALA A 309 -22.40 -13.30 9.83
N MET A 310 -22.31 -12.91 11.11
CA MET A 310 -21.22 -13.32 11.99
C MET A 310 -21.72 -14.48 12.83
N LEU A 311 -21.21 -15.67 12.59
CA LEU A 311 -21.59 -16.92 13.22
C LEU A 311 -20.59 -17.23 14.34
N TYR A 312 -21.05 -17.46 15.57
CA TYR A 312 -20.17 -17.75 16.71
C TYR A 312 -20.34 -19.20 17.18
N PHE A 313 -19.22 -19.91 17.29
CA PHE A 313 -19.14 -21.31 17.73
C PHE A 313 -18.28 -21.42 18.99
N LYS A 314 -18.58 -22.40 19.85
CA LYS A 314 -17.83 -22.61 21.12
C LYS A 314 -16.45 -23.25 20.88
N THR A 315 -16.24 -23.91 19.75
CA THR A 315 -14.95 -24.51 19.37
C THR A 315 -14.59 -24.23 17.94
N ILE A 316 -13.28 -24.20 17.66
CA ILE A 316 -12.75 -24.00 16.30
C ILE A 316 -13.14 -25.19 15.39
N LYS A 317 -13.23 -26.41 15.94
CA LYS A 317 -13.63 -27.59 15.16
C LYS A 317 -15.09 -27.51 14.72
N ASP A 318 -16.00 -27.02 15.54
CA ASP A 318 -17.40 -26.86 15.17
C ASP A 318 -17.57 -25.76 14.12
N ALA A 319 -16.80 -24.66 14.24
CA ALA A 319 -16.75 -23.63 13.23
C ALA A 319 -16.29 -24.19 11.88
N CYS A 320 -15.20 -24.96 11.86
CA CYS A 320 -14.69 -25.59 10.63
C CYS A 320 -15.68 -26.59 10.04
N ARG A 321 -16.33 -27.43 10.86
CA ARG A 321 -17.36 -28.39 10.39
C ARG A 321 -18.54 -27.66 9.75
N ALA A 322 -18.98 -26.54 10.31
CA ALA A 322 -20.01 -25.71 9.71
C ALA A 322 -19.56 -25.14 8.35
N VAL A 323 -18.31 -24.71 8.19
CA VAL A 323 -17.75 -24.27 6.91
C VAL A 323 -17.73 -25.40 5.88
N VAL A 324 -17.29 -26.61 6.27
CA VAL A 324 -17.30 -27.81 5.40
C VAL A 324 -18.73 -28.11 4.88
N ALA A 325 -19.73 -27.97 5.76
CA ALA A 325 -21.12 -28.17 5.36
C ALA A 325 -21.62 -27.07 4.41
N MET A 326 -21.30 -25.80 4.70
CA MET A 326 -21.69 -24.67 3.87
C MET A 326 -21.05 -24.69 2.47
N LYS A 327 -19.81 -25.20 2.34
CA LYS A 327 -19.13 -25.34 1.04
C LYS A 327 -19.89 -26.24 0.04
N LYS A 328 -20.68 -27.19 0.54
CA LYS A 328 -21.44 -28.13 -0.28
C LYS A 328 -22.75 -27.54 -0.81
N LEU A 329 -23.13 -26.32 -0.37
CA LEU A 329 -24.36 -25.69 -0.80
C LEU A 329 -24.22 -25.09 -2.21
N THR A 330 -25.05 -25.58 -3.13
CA THR A 330 -25.09 -25.10 -4.52
C THR A 330 -26.51 -24.67 -4.88
N ASP A 331 -26.62 -23.73 -5.79
CA ASP A 331 -27.88 -23.35 -6.43
C ASP A 331 -28.30 -24.39 -7.51
N ASN A 332 -29.46 -24.16 -8.13
CA ASN A 332 -30.01 -25.07 -9.17
C ASN A 332 -29.13 -25.17 -10.43
N ASN A 333 -28.16 -24.28 -10.60
CA ASN A 333 -27.23 -24.26 -11.72
C ASN A 333 -25.84 -24.80 -11.34
N GLY A 334 -25.68 -25.31 -10.13
CA GLY A 334 -24.40 -25.77 -9.58
C GLY A 334 -23.49 -24.67 -9.09
N GLY A 335 -23.95 -23.42 -9.04
CA GLY A 335 -23.20 -22.29 -8.48
C GLY A 335 -23.20 -22.32 -6.95
N TRP A 336 -22.07 -22.01 -6.35
CA TRP A 336 -21.96 -21.96 -4.88
C TRP A 336 -22.84 -20.83 -4.31
N ILE A 337 -23.63 -21.18 -3.29
CA ILE A 337 -24.51 -20.24 -2.57
C ILE A 337 -23.69 -19.36 -1.62
N VAL A 338 -22.76 -19.95 -0.88
CA VAL A 338 -21.84 -19.21 -0.01
C VAL A 338 -20.68 -18.68 -0.82
N LYS A 339 -20.50 -17.36 -0.79
CA LYS A 339 -19.47 -16.66 -1.57
C LYS A 339 -18.21 -16.36 -0.77
N GLY A 340 -18.29 -16.41 0.55
CA GLY A 340 -17.16 -16.23 1.44
C GLY A 340 -17.47 -16.74 2.85
N ALA A 341 -16.48 -17.34 3.50
CA ALA A 341 -16.52 -17.70 4.91
C ALA A 341 -15.14 -17.45 5.52
N GLU A 342 -15.06 -16.42 6.38
CA GLU A 342 -13.84 -16.01 7.07
C GLU A 342 -13.84 -16.54 8.50
N LEU A 343 -12.92 -17.43 8.81
CA LEU A 343 -12.74 -17.89 10.19
C LEU A 343 -11.91 -16.87 10.98
N LEU A 344 -12.32 -16.62 12.22
CA LEU A 344 -11.66 -15.76 13.20
C LEU A 344 -11.54 -16.54 14.50
N ASP A 345 -10.34 -16.94 14.89
CA ASP A 345 -10.12 -17.60 16.17
C ASP A 345 -10.34 -16.64 17.35
N TRP A 346 -10.41 -17.16 18.56
CA TRP A 346 -10.67 -16.36 19.75
C TRP A 346 -9.60 -15.27 20.00
N LYS A 347 -8.35 -15.50 19.62
CA LYS A 347 -7.28 -14.51 19.74
C LYS A 347 -7.48 -13.36 18.76
N SER A 348 -7.94 -13.66 17.54
CA SER A 348 -8.36 -12.66 16.56
C SER A 348 -9.50 -11.79 17.10
N LEU A 349 -10.55 -12.39 17.66
CA LEU A 349 -11.69 -11.70 18.28
C LEU A 349 -11.25 -10.84 19.49
N ALA A 350 -10.40 -11.39 20.35
CA ALA A 350 -9.82 -10.68 21.48
C ALA A 350 -9.03 -9.44 21.05
N SER A 351 -8.25 -9.56 19.97
CA SER A 351 -7.40 -8.48 19.47
C SER A 351 -8.19 -7.23 19.06
N VAL A 352 -9.41 -7.42 18.55
CA VAL A 352 -10.31 -6.33 18.12
C VAL A 352 -11.36 -5.99 19.18
N SER A 353 -11.31 -6.60 20.36
CA SER A 353 -12.28 -6.40 21.45
C SER A 353 -13.72 -6.68 21.00
N ASP A 354 -13.94 -7.80 20.30
CA ASP A 354 -15.27 -8.18 19.81
C ASP A 354 -16.29 -8.25 20.96
N PRO A 355 -17.44 -7.58 20.87
CA PRO A 355 -18.41 -7.51 21.99
C PRO A 355 -18.98 -8.87 22.41
N ILE A 356 -19.21 -9.76 21.45
CA ILE A 356 -19.75 -11.11 21.74
C ILE A 356 -18.69 -11.97 22.43
N PHE A 357 -17.44 -11.86 21.98
CA PHE A 357 -16.31 -12.51 22.64
C PHE A 357 -16.11 -12.01 24.06
N LEU A 358 -16.18 -10.70 24.31
CA LEU A 358 -16.04 -10.14 25.65
C LEU A 358 -17.15 -10.61 26.59
N LYS A 359 -18.39 -10.70 26.09
CA LYS A 359 -19.51 -11.24 26.81
C LYS A 359 -19.29 -12.72 27.17
N TYR A 360 -18.95 -13.55 26.20
CA TYR A 360 -18.65 -14.97 26.35
C TYR A 360 -17.56 -15.22 27.41
N ARG A 361 -16.46 -14.46 27.34
CA ARG A 361 -15.37 -14.53 28.32
C ARG A 361 -15.82 -14.17 29.71
N GLY A 362 -16.67 -13.17 29.87
CA GLY A 362 -17.28 -12.80 31.16
C GLY A 362 -18.14 -13.92 31.74
N GLU A 363 -18.89 -14.62 30.90
CA GLU A 363 -19.74 -15.78 31.35
C GLU A 363 -18.88 -16.95 31.80
N ILE A 364 -17.79 -17.30 31.09
CA ILE A 364 -16.87 -18.40 31.47
C ILE A 364 -16.13 -18.08 32.76
N CYS A 365 -15.68 -16.88 32.99
CA CYS A 365 -14.98 -16.47 34.20
C CYS A 365 -15.90 -16.52 35.44
N SER A 366 -17.21 -16.43 35.27
CA SER A 366 -18.18 -16.45 36.35
C SER A 366 -18.79 -17.82 36.64
N SER A 367 -18.75 -18.78 35.73
CA SER A 367 -19.20 -20.19 35.90
C SER A 367 -18.57 -21.09 34.84
N PRO A 368 -17.81 -22.15 35.21
CA PRO A 368 -17.35 -23.15 34.25
C PRO A 368 -18.56 -23.76 33.53
N LEU A 369 -18.61 -23.64 32.22
CA LEU A 369 -19.72 -24.20 31.46
C LEU A 369 -19.63 -25.74 31.46
N PRO A 370 -20.74 -26.48 31.69
CA PRO A 370 -20.73 -27.91 31.62
C PRO A 370 -20.33 -28.44 30.25
N GLY A 371 -19.31 -29.29 30.19
CA GLY A 371 -18.84 -29.93 28.96
C GLY A 371 -17.64 -29.27 28.28
N ILE A 372 -16.96 -28.33 28.95
CA ILE A 372 -15.63 -27.87 28.55
C ILE A 372 -14.61 -28.50 29.47
N GLU A 373 -13.80 -29.42 28.98
CA GLU A 373 -12.68 -30.00 29.74
C GLU A 373 -11.65 -28.90 30.05
N PRO A 374 -10.99 -28.93 31.23
CA PRO A 374 -9.85 -28.05 31.51
C PRO A 374 -8.72 -28.34 30.51
N GLY A 375 -8.43 -27.39 29.67
CA GLY A 375 -7.49 -27.53 28.55
C GLY A 375 -8.14 -27.35 27.17
N ASP A 376 -9.45 -27.43 27.03
CA ASP A 376 -10.23 -27.03 25.86
C ASP A 376 -10.59 -25.52 25.93
N GLU A 377 -9.66 -24.72 26.43
CA GLU A 377 -9.73 -23.26 26.45
C GLU A 377 -9.61 -22.66 25.05
N THR A 378 -10.06 -23.39 24.05
CA THR A 378 -10.28 -22.91 22.70
C THR A 378 -11.48 -21.98 22.78
N GLY A 379 -11.19 -20.71 23.02
CA GLY A 379 -12.20 -19.67 23.13
C GLY A 379 -13.11 -19.60 21.91
N LEU A 380 -14.16 -18.80 22.04
CA LEU A 380 -15.17 -18.56 21.01
C LEU A 380 -14.54 -18.29 19.63
N THR A 381 -14.94 -19.04 18.62
CA THR A 381 -14.49 -18.85 17.23
C THR A 381 -15.64 -18.29 16.39
N ALA A 382 -15.38 -17.30 15.55
CA ALA A 382 -16.38 -16.76 14.63
C ALA A 382 -16.12 -17.16 13.19
N VAL A 383 -17.21 -17.25 12.41
CA VAL A 383 -17.16 -17.37 10.95
C VAL A 383 -18.01 -16.25 10.37
N LEU A 384 -17.37 -15.31 9.71
CA LEU A 384 -18.05 -14.27 8.92
C LEU A 384 -18.42 -14.85 7.56
N THR A 385 -19.71 -15.05 7.33
CA THR A 385 -20.25 -15.69 6.13
C THR A 385 -20.95 -14.67 5.26
N GLU A 386 -20.71 -14.71 3.94
CA GLU A 386 -21.33 -13.85 2.94
C GLU A 386 -21.98 -14.66 1.84
N THR A 387 -23.18 -14.25 1.43
CA THR A 387 -23.86 -14.68 0.20
C THR A 387 -24.22 -13.48 -0.66
N LYS A 388 -24.23 -13.70 -1.98
CA LYS A 388 -24.52 -12.67 -3.00
C LYS A 388 -25.49 -13.22 -4.04
N ALA A 389 -26.34 -12.36 -4.57
CA ALA A 389 -27.35 -12.72 -5.54
C ALA A 389 -27.62 -11.59 -6.55
N ARG A 390 -28.26 -11.94 -7.66
CA ARG A 390 -28.69 -10.98 -8.68
C ARG A 390 -29.98 -10.28 -8.31
N THR A 391 -30.84 -10.93 -7.51
CA THR A 391 -32.12 -10.41 -7.05
C THR A 391 -32.34 -10.67 -5.57
N ASP A 392 -33.26 -9.93 -4.96
CA ASP A 392 -33.62 -10.08 -3.54
C ASP A 392 -34.28 -11.44 -3.26
N GLU A 393 -35.04 -12.00 -4.23
CA GLU A 393 -35.65 -13.34 -4.10
C GLU A 393 -34.61 -14.43 -4.10
N GLU A 394 -33.57 -14.32 -4.96
CA GLU A 394 -32.44 -15.23 -4.96
C GLU A 394 -31.67 -15.12 -3.64
N LEU A 395 -31.42 -13.90 -3.15
CA LEU A 395 -30.74 -13.67 -1.88
C LEU A 395 -31.48 -14.33 -0.72
N LYS A 396 -32.79 -14.17 -0.64
CA LYS A 396 -33.61 -14.79 0.41
C LYS A 396 -33.58 -16.32 0.35
N ARG A 397 -33.62 -16.92 -0.86
CA ARG A 397 -33.47 -18.39 -1.01
C ARG A 397 -32.09 -18.86 -0.54
N ASN A 398 -31.02 -18.13 -0.88
CA ASN A 398 -29.67 -18.46 -0.47
C ASN A 398 -29.54 -18.39 1.03
N ILE A 399 -30.04 -17.34 1.70
CA ILE A 399 -30.06 -17.21 3.15
C ILE A 399 -30.79 -18.40 3.79
N GLY A 400 -32.00 -18.72 3.31
CA GLY A 400 -32.78 -19.83 3.84
C GLY A 400 -32.07 -21.18 3.72
N ALA A 401 -31.36 -21.45 2.63
CA ALA A 401 -30.56 -22.65 2.45
C ALA A 401 -29.39 -22.72 3.43
N ILE A 402 -28.72 -21.59 3.66
CA ILE A 402 -27.61 -21.50 4.64
C ILE A 402 -28.12 -21.68 6.06
N GLU A 403 -29.20 -21.02 6.44
CA GLU A 403 -29.83 -21.15 7.77
C GLU A 403 -30.31 -22.58 8.03
N HIS A 404 -30.90 -23.26 7.03
CA HIS A 404 -31.28 -24.66 7.13
C HIS A 404 -30.04 -25.56 7.36
N CYS A 405 -28.96 -25.38 6.59
CA CYS A 405 -27.71 -26.11 6.82
C CYS A 405 -27.18 -25.87 8.23
N LEU A 406 -27.19 -24.63 8.70
CA LEU A 406 -26.65 -24.25 10.02
C LEU A 406 -27.55 -24.69 11.19
N SER A 407 -28.82 -25.06 10.97
CA SER A 407 -29.72 -25.55 11.99
C SER A 407 -29.21 -26.85 12.66
N HIS A 408 -28.33 -27.58 12.02
CA HIS A 408 -27.69 -28.78 12.53
C HIS A 408 -26.48 -28.51 13.45
N PHE A 409 -26.05 -27.23 13.55
CA PHE A 409 -24.89 -26.82 14.35
C PHE A 409 -25.30 -25.97 15.55
N ARG A 410 -24.60 -26.16 16.68
CA ARG A 410 -24.83 -25.35 17.89
C ARG A 410 -24.00 -24.06 17.80
N THR A 411 -24.66 -22.97 17.48
CA THR A 411 -24.04 -21.64 17.54
C THR A 411 -24.20 -21.02 18.93
N TYR A 412 -23.25 -20.18 19.34
CA TYR A 412 -23.33 -19.44 20.60
C TYR A 412 -24.40 -18.35 20.57
N THR A 413 -24.54 -17.69 19.42
CA THR A 413 -25.62 -16.70 19.17
C THR A 413 -26.56 -17.23 18.09
N PRO A 414 -27.83 -16.81 18.03
CA PRO A 414 -28.70 -17.14 16.93
C PRO A 414 -28.09 -16.72 15.56
N VAL A 415 -28.28 -17.57 14.57
CA VAL A 415 -27.88 -17.25 13.17
C VAL A 415 -28.75 -16.10 12.67
N ARG A 416 -28.12 -15.03 12.20
CA ARG A 416 -28.83 -13.86 11.68
C ARG A 416 -28.06 -13.25 10.52
N PHE A 417 -28.61 -13.38 9.32
CA PHE A 417 -28.12 -12.64 8.16
C PHE A 417 -28.72 -11.22 8.15
N THR A 418 -27.92 -10.27 7.67
CA THR A 418 -28.35 -8.91 7.40
C THR A 418 -27.93 -8.49 5.98
N ASP A 419 -28.85 -7.88 5.25
CA ASP A 419 -28.65 -7.28 3.93
C ASP A 419 -28.42 -5.76 4.01
N LYS A 420 -28.44 -5.19 5.21
CA LYS A 420 -28.22 -3.77 5.45
C LYS A 420 -26.74 -3.43 5.45
N PRO A 421 -26.27 -2.55 4.53
CA PRO A 421 -24.87 -2.18 4.42
C PRO A 421 -24.27 -1.62 5.70
N GLU A 422 -25.01 -0.84 6.48
CA GLU A 422 -24.59 -0.26 7.75
C GLU A 422 -24.36 -1.29 8.86
N GLU A 423 -25.05 -2.46 8.79
CA GLU A 423 -24.87 -3.55 9.75
C GLU A 423 -23.71 -4.48 9.29
N TYR A 424 -23.76 -5.01 8.06
CA TYR A 424 -22.74 -5.97 7.64
C TYR A 424 -21.37 -5.34 7.46
N SER A 425 -21.26 -4.05 7.13
CA SER A 425 -19.96 -3.39 7.09
C SER A 425 -19.22 -3.38 8.43
N GLN A 426 -19.93 -3.45 9.54
CA GLN A 426 -19.31 -3.58 10.87
C GLN A 426 -18.63 -4.95 11.04
N TYR A 427 -19.23 -6.03 10.53
CA TYR A 427 -18.61 -7.37 10.55
C TYR A 427 -17.31 -7.37 9.73
N TRP A 428 -17.33 -6.76 8.54
CA TRP A 428 -16.15 -6.61 7.71
C TRP A 428 -15.09 -5.69 8.32
N ALA A 429 -15.49 -4.68 9.09
CA ALA A 429 -14.58 -3.84 9.85
C ALA A 429 -13.87 -4.62 10.96
N ILE A 430 -14.56 -5.50 11.68
CA ILE A 430 -13.96 -6.43 12.65
C ILE A 430 -12.89 -7.28 11.97
N ARG A 431 -13.23 -7.95 10.86
CA ARG A 431 -12.30 -8.80 10.09
C ARG A 431 -11.06 -8.03 9.62
N SER A 432 -11.26 -6.86 9.04
CA SER A 432 -10.16 -6.03 8.53
C SER A 432 -9.31 -5.39 9.64
N GLY A 433 -9.87 -5.29 10.85
CA GLY A 433 -9.21 -4.75 12.04
C GLY A 433 -8.21 -5.70 12.71
N ILE A 434 -8.25 -7.01 12.43
CA ILE A 434 -7.40 -8.02 13.12
C ILE A 434 -5.91 -7.73 12.89
N PHE A 435 -5.48 -7.63 11.64
CA PHE A 435 -4.08 -7.38 11.31
C PHE A 435 -3.55 -6.05 11.90
N PRO A 436 -4.26 -4.91 11.75
CA PRO A 436 -3.90 -3.68 12.44
C PRO A 436 -3.81 -3.79 13.95
N SER A 437 -4.71 -4.54 14.56
CA SER A 437 -4.75 -4.69 16.02
C SER A 437 -3.57 -5.51 16.53
N VAL A 438 -3.35 -6.70 15.99
CA VAL A 438 -2.22 -7.57 16.38
C VAL A 438 -0.89 -6.89 16.10
N GLY A 439 -0.71 -6.33 14.90
CA GLY A 439 0.50 -5.58 14.53
C GLY A 439 0.70 -4.30 15.34
N GLY A 440 -0.40 -3.65 15.76
CA GLY A 440 -0.38 -2.39 16.52
C GLY A 440 -0.01 -2.56 18.00
N THR A 441 -0.25 -3.71 18.59
CA THR A 441 0.02 -4.00 20.02
C THR A 441 1.38 -4.69 20.24
N ARG A 442 2.06 -5.10 19.16
CA ARG A 442 3.33 -5.82 19.25
C ARG A 442 4.42 -5.04 19.98
N LYS A 443 5.35 -5.77 20.59
CA LYS A 443 6.54 -5.19 21.25
C LYS A 443 7.38 -4.41 20.25
N PRO A 444 7.92 -3.24 20.63
CA PRO A 444 8.89 -2.50 19.80
C PRO A 444 10.09 -3.39 19.42
N GLY A 445 10.61 -3.23 18.19
CA GLY A 445 11.72 -4.05 17.69
C GLY A 445 11.30 -5.41 17.11
N THR A 446 10.00 -5.78 17.16
CA THR A 446 9.48 -6.96 16.49
C THR A 446 8.86 -6.62 15.13
N THR A 447 8.77 -7.60 14.24
CA THR A 447 7.97 -7.53 13.02
C THR A 447 6.70 -8.36 13.18
N CYS A 448 5.70 -8.07 12.36
CA CYS A 448 4.47 -8.84 12.27
C CYS A 448 4.58 -9.70 11.01
N LEU A 449 4.73 -11.00 11.17
CA LEU A 449 4.76 -11.97 10.09
C LEU A 449 3.34 -12.46 9.80
N ILE A 450 3.02 -12.63 8.54
CA ILE A 450 1.79 -13.25 8.10
C ILE A 450 2.19 -14.42 7.21
N GLU A 451 2.08 -15.62 7.75
CA GLU A 451 2.23 -16.85 7.01
C GLU A 451 0.88 -17.33 6.51
N ASP A 452 0.86 -18.08 5.41
CA ASP A 452 -0.36 -18.61 4.88
C ASP A 452 -0.18 -20.07 4.42
N VAL A 453 -1.17 -20.89 4.76
CA VAL A 453 -1.22 -22.31 4.41
C VAL A 453 -2.60 -22.66 3.89
N ALA A 454 -2.71 -23.76 3.13
CA ALA A 454 -4.00 -24.30 2.73
C ALA A 454 -4.08 -25.80 2.98
N PHE A 455 -5.27 -26.24 3.37
CA PHE A 455 -5.64 -27.63 3.61
C PHE A 455 -6.82 -28.02 2.71
N HIS A 456 -7.00 -29.29 2.46
CA HIS A 456 -8.23 -29.78 1.90
C HIS A 456 -9.38 -29.53 2.88
N ILE A 457 -10.56 -29.19 2.35
CA ILE A 457 -11.65 -28.68 3.20
C ILE A 457 -12.12 -29.72 4.24
N GLU A 458 -12.01 -31.00 3.91
CA GLU A 458 -12.37 -32.12 4.78
C GLU A 458 -11.45 -32.21 6.02
N ASP A 459 -10.19 -31.83 5.87
CA ASP A 459 -9.19 -31.88 6.93
C ASP A 459 -9.22 -30.68 7.86
N LEU A 460 -9.98 -29.65 7.48
CA LEU A 460 -9.98 -28.34 8.11
C LEU A 460 -10.19 -28.37 9.63
N PRO A 461 -11.15 -29.16 10.19
CA PRO A 461 -11.39 -29.18 11.64
C PRO A 461 -10.17 -29.64 12.45
N GLU A 462 -9.49 -30.68 11.99
CA GLU A 462 -8.35 -31.25 12.70
C GLU A 462 -7.08 -30.45 12.42
N ALA A 463 -6.81 -30.12 11.16
CA ALA A 463 -5.62 -29.37 10.74
C ALA A 463 -5.55 -27.99 11.42
N THR A 464 -6.69 -27.28 11.55
CA THR A 464 -6.72 -25.96 12.20
C THR A 464 -6.41 -26.05 13.69
N ALA A 465 -7.00 -27.04 14.38
CA ALA A 465 -6.77 -27.23 15.81
C ALA A 465 -5.30 -27.61 16.09
N GLU A 466 -4.71 -28.47 15.26
CA GLU A 466 -3.31 -28.86 15.39
C GLU A 466 -2.34 -27.73 15.06
N LEU A 467 -2.65 -26.91 14.04
CA LEU A 467 -1.86 -25.71 13.74
C LEU A 467 -1.86 -24.73 14.91
N GLN A 468 -3.02 -24.52 15.55
CA GLN A 468 -3.13 -23.65 16.72
C GLN A 468 -2.28 -24.16 17.89
N GLN A 469 -2.32 -25.47 18.17
CA GLN A 469 -1.51 -26.09 19.22
C GLN A 469 0.00 -26.03 18.88
N LEU A 470 0.37 -26.24 17.61
CA LEU A 470 1.75 -26.19 17.17
C LEU A 470 2.34 -24.79 17.38
N ILE A 471 1.64 -23.75 16.96
CA ILE A 471 2.06 -22.36 17.16
C ILE A 471 2.24 -22.04 18.65
N ALA A 472 1.32 -22.49 19.49
CA ALA A 472 1.39 -22.27 20.93
C ALA A 472 2.60 -22.99 21.58
N ARG A 473 2.91 -24.24 21.15
CA ARG A 473 4.09 -25.01 21.64
C ARG A 473 5.43 -24.30 21.38
N HIS A 474 5.51 -23.50 20.29
CA HIS A 474 6.68 -22.68 19.98
C HIS A 474 6.69 -21.32 20.72
N GLY A 475 5.78 -21.10 21.70
CA GLY A 475 5.76 -19.91 22.55
C GLY A 475 5.22 -18.65 21.86
N TYR A 476 4.40 -18.80 20.81
CA TYR A 476 3.70 -17.68 20.17
C TYR A 476 2.29 -17.53 20.73
N GLU A 477 2.22 -17.13 22.01
CA GLU A 477 0.95 -17.03 22.74
C GLU A 477 0.00 -15.96 22.19
N ASP A 478 0.54 -14.91 21.57
CA ASP A 478 -0.18 -13.79 20.94
C ASP A 478 -0.49 -14.02 19.45
N ALA A 479 -0.10 -15.16 18.89
CA ALA A 479 -0.41 -15.50 17.51
C ALA A 479 -1.90 -15.77 17.34
N CYS A 480 -2.48 -15.35 16.22
CA CYS A 480 -3.87 -15.61 15.88
C CYS A 480 -3.97 -16.31 14.51
N ILE A 481 -5.03 -17.10 14.34
CA ILE A 481 -5.39 -17.77 13.09
C ILE A 481 -6.68 -17.16 12.56
N TYR A 482 -6.66 -16.72 11.32
CA TYR A 482 -7.84 -16.24 10.61
C TYR A 482 -7.66 -16.49 9.10
N GLY A 483 -8.73 -16.49 8.34
CA GLY A 483 -8.59 -16.58 6.87
C GLY A 483 -9.79 -17.17 6.17
N HIS A 484 -9.55 -17.49 4.90
CA HIS A 484 -10.55 -17.89 3.91
C HIS A 484 -10.93 -19.37 4.10
N ALA A 485 -11.66 -19.68 5.17
CA ALA A 485 -11.97 -21.06 5.58
C ALA A 485 -12.73 -21.82 4.49
N LEU A 486 -13.59 -21.15 3.69
CA LEU A 486 -14.30 -21.76 2.58
C LEU A 486 -13.37 -22.39 1.53
N GLU A 487 -12.15 -21.88 1.44
CA GLU A 487 -11.10 -22.35 0.52
C GLU A 487 -9.99 -23.14 1.23
N GLY A 488 -10.19 -23.50 2.50
CA GLY A 488 -9.18 -24.19 3.31
C GLY A 488 -7.92 -23.37 3.61
N ASN A 489 -7.93 -22.06 3.31
CA ASN A 489 -6.75 -21.19 3.41
C ASN A 489 -6.77 -20.38 4.71
N TYR A 490 -5.71 -20.51 5.48
CA TYR A 490 -5.50 -19.78 6.72
C TYR A 490 -4.25 -18.94 6.72
N HIS A 491 -4.39 -17.76 7.31
CA HIS A 491 -3.29 -16.91 7.72
C HIS A 491 -3.04 -17.09 9.21
N PHE A 492 -1.78 -17.16 9.63
CA PHE A 492 -1.42 -17.02 11.02
C PHE A 492 -0.45 -15.87 11.19
N ILE A 493 -0.75 -15.00 12.16
CA ILE A 493 0.04 -13.82 12.45
C ILE A 493 0.95 -14.11 13.61
N LEU A 494 2.25 -13.86 13.45
CA LEU A 494 3.28 -14.00 14.47
C LEU A 494 3.96 -12.64 14.73
N ASN A 495 4.12 -12.27 15.99
CA ASN A 495 4.98 -11.19 16.39
C ASN A 495 6.38 -11.72 16.69
N GLN A 496 7.34 -11.49 15.77
CA GLN A 496 8.68 -12.09 15.78
C GLN A 496 9.77 -11.01 15.83
N SER A 497 10.77 -11.23 16.68
CA SER A 497 12.06 -10.56 16.59
C SER A 497 13.06 -11.48 15.89
N PHE A 498 14.03 -10.88 15.21
CA PHE A 498 15.19 -11.55 14.66
C PHE A 498 16.49 -10.95 15.23
N GLY A 499 16.41 -10.41 16.44
CA GLY A 499 17.53 -9.73 17.11
C GLY A 499 18.54 -10.67 17.78
N SER A 500 18.25 -11.96 17.88
CA SER A 500 19.16 -12.96 18.45
C SER A 500 19.04 -14.29 17.73
N ASP A 501 20.11 -15.11 17.81
CA ASP A 501 20.16 -16.45 17.22
C ASP A 501 19.07 -17.37 17.81
N ALA A 502 18.72 -17.21 19.08
CA ALA A 502 17.67 -17.97 19.72
C ALA A 502 16.28 -17.69 19.11
N GLU A 503 15.99 -16.42 18.79
CA GLU A 503 14.73 -16.04 18.14
C GLU A 503 14.68 -16.49 16.68
N VAL A 504 15.80 -16.44 15.95
CA VAL A 504 15.91 -16.99 14.59
C VAL A 504 15.68 -18.51 14.62
N LYS A 505 16.31 -19.21 15.58
CA LYS A 505 16.17 -20.66 15.74
C LYS A 505 14.71 -21.04 16.07
N ARG A 506 14.05 -20.32 16.97
CA ARG A 506 12.64 -20.53 17.28
C ARG A 506 11.75 -20.45 16.04
N TYR A 507 11.97 -19.46 15.20
CA TYR A 507 11.24 -19.31 13.94
C TYR A 507 11.56 -20.44 12.95
N GLU A 508 12.85 -20.84 12.81
CA GLU A 508 13.27 -21.95 11.97
C GLU A 508 12.60 -23.27 12.40
N GLU A 509 12.57 -23.54 13.71
CA GLU A 509 11.93 -24.74 14.28
C GLU A 509 10.42 -24.73 14.03
N LEU A 510 9.73 -23.60 14.28
CA LEU A 510 8.31 -23.46 13.96
C LEU A 510 8.02 -23.77 12.49
N MET A 511 8.78 -23.16 11.56
CA MET A 511 8.55 -23.36 10.12
C MET A 511 8.83 -24.79 9.66
N ASN A 512 9.78 -25.48 10.27
CA ASN A 512 10.01 -26.90 10.02
C ASN A 512 8.86 -27.78 10.50
N ASP A 513 8.27 -27.47 11.67
CA ASP A 513 7.12 -28.21 12.17
C ASP A 513 5.86 -27.91 11.38
N VAL A 514 5.66 -26.63 10.96
CA VAL A 514 4.56 -26.24 10.04
C VAL A 514 4.69 -27.01 8.73
N LYS A 515 5.89 -27.07 8.15
CA LYS A 515 6.14 -27.84 6.92
C LYS A 515 5.71 -29.30 7.09
N THR A 516 6.11 -29.93 8.21
CA THR A 516 5.78 -31.34 8.49
C THR A 516 4.26 -31.52 8.68
N LEU A 517 3.63 -30.62 9.42
CA LEU A 517 2.17 -30.67 9.61
C LEU A 517 1.42 -30.54 8.29
N VAL A 518 1.78 -29.52 7.50
CA VAL A 518 1.05 -29.17 6.28
C VAL A 518 1.31 -30.19 5.18
N VAL A 519 2.56 -30.58 4.94
CA VAL A 519 2.92 -31.44 3.79
C VAL A 519 2.81 -32.92 4.14
N ASP A 520 3.48 -33.37 5.21
CA ASP A 520 3.58 -34.84 5.47
C ASP A 520 2.27 -35.40 6.03
N LYS A 521 1.57 -34.60 6.85
CA LYS A 521 0.35 -35.11 7.50
C LYS A 521 -0.92 -34.84 6.68
N TYR A 522 -1.06 -33.65 6.13
CA TYR A 522 -2.31 -33.23 5.47
C TYR A 522 -2.17 -33.03 3.95
N ASP A 523 -0.97 -33.18 3.40
CA ASP A 523 -0.68 -32.94 1.98
C ASP A 523 -1.25 -31.62 1.44
N GLY A 524 -1.26 -30.59 2.30
CA GLY A 524 -1.73 -29.25 2.01
C GLY A 524 -0.72 -28.42 1.22
N SER A 525 -0.88 -27.10 1.20
CA SER A 525 0.02 -26.13 0.56
C SER A 525 0.68 -25.21 1.58
N LEU A 526 1.99 -25.03 1.44
CA LEU A 526 2.79 -24.11 2.28
C LEU A 526 2.59 -22.65 1.93
N LYS A 527 2.06 -22.35 0.75
CA LYS A 527 1.64 -20.99 0.33
C LYS A 527 0.35 -21.08 -0.49
N ALA A 528 -0.70 -20.52 0.06
CA ALA A 528 -2.01 -20.49 -0.56
C ALA A 528 -2.15 -19.31 -1.55
N GLU A 529 -1.70 -18.10 -1.15
CA GLU A 529 -1.89 -16.87 -1.93
C GLU A 529 -0.77 -15.83 -1.84
N HIS A 530 0.14 -15.90 -0.83
CA HIS A 530 1.17 -14.86 -0.64
C HIS A 530 2.38 -15.01 -1.55
N GLY A 531 2.45 -16.09 -2.34
CA GLY A 531 3.59 -16.43 -3.21
C GLY A 531 4.71 -17.14 -2.46
N THR A 532 5.51 -17.89 -3.19
CA THR A 532 6.66 -18.65 -2.66
C THR A 532 7.74 -17.74 -2.11
N GLY A 533 8.16 -16.76 -2.89
CA GLY A 533 9.20 -15.82 -2.55
C GLY A 533 10.54 -16.49 -2.22
N ARG A 534 11.30 -15.80 -1.37
CA ARG A 534 12.51 -16.34 -0.72
C ARG A 534 12.17 -17.20 0.49
N ASN A 535 11.00 -16.94 1.07
CA ASN A 535 10.54 -17.55 2.31
C ASN A 535 10.31 -19.05 2.15
N MET A 536 9.61 -19.47 1.10
CA MET A 536 9.29 -20.87 0.87
C MET A 536 10.14 -21.54 -0.23
N ALA A 537 11.07 -20.82 -0.86
CA ALA A 537 11.94 -21.40 -1.89
C ALA A 537 12.65 -22.72 -1.45
N PRO A 538 13.14 -22.86 -0.20
CA PRO A 538 13.77 -24.11 0.24
C PRO A 538 12.81 -25.30 0.33
N PHE A 539 11.51 -25.04 0.40
CA PHE A 539 10.50 -26.08 0.67
C PHE A 539 9.70 -26.48 -0.59
N VAL A 540 9.91 -25.83 -1.75
CA VAL A 540 9.19 -26.15 -3.00
C VAL A 540 9.38 -27.61 -3.40
N ARG A 541 10.62 -28.09 -3.43
CA ARG A 541 10.94 -29.49 -3.75
C ARG A 541 10.32 -30.47 -2.74
N TYR A 542 10.27 -30.07 -1.47
CA TYR A 542 9.69 -30.89 -0.40
C TYR A 542 8.18 -31.06 -0.57
N GLU A 543 7.46 -29.98 -0.88
CA GLU A 543 6.01 -30.03 -1.10
C GLU A 543 5.62 -30.78 -2.39
N TRP A 544 6.35 -30.54 -3.48
CA TRP A 544 5.98 -31.02 -4.80
C TRP A 544 6.59 -32.40 -5.19
N GLY A 545 7.69 -32.79 -4.55
CA GLY A 545 8.50 -33.94 -4.96
C GLY A 545 9.44 -33.62 -6.13
N ASP A 546 10.29 -34.62 -6.46
CA ASP A 546 11.35 -34.43 -7.45
C ASP A 546 10.82 -34.21 -8.87
N SER A 547 9.85 -35.02 -9.34
CA SER A 547 9.33 -34.95 -10.70
C SER A 547 8.78 -33.56 -11.03
N ALA A 548 7.90 -33.01 -10.18
CA ALA A 548 7.34 -31.69 -10.38
C ALA A 548 8.41 -30.60 -10.31
N TYR A 549 9.33 -30.68 -9.33
CA TYR A 549 10.39 -29.70 -9.17
C TYR A 549 11.34 -29.64 -10.36
N GLU A 550 11.68 -30.78 -10.97
CA GLU A 550 12.53 -30.81 -12.17
C GLU A 550 11.82 -30.23 -13.40
N VAL A 551 10.49 -30.41 -13.54
CA VAL A 551 9.71 -29.72 -14.57
C VAL A 551 9.75 -28.21 -14.34
N MET A 552 9.54 -27.72 -13.09
CA MET A 552 9.65 -26.29 -12.76
C MET A 552 11.03 -25.71 -13.11
N LYS A 553 12.12 -26.47 -12.84
CA LYS A 553 13.48 -26.06 -13.20
C LYS A 553 13.68 -26.05 -14.73
N ALA A 554 13.12 -27.02 -15.46
CA ALA A 554 13.18 -27.05 -16.91
C ALA A 554 12.48 -25.83 -17.53
N VAL A 555 11.32 -25.44 -16.99
CA VAL A 555 10.61 -24.20 -17.36
C VAL A 555 11.48 -22.98 -17.07
N LYS A 556 12.00 -22.85 -15.84
CA LYS A 556 12.92 -21.74 -15.47
C LYS A 556 14.10 -21.65 -16.43
N LYS A 557 14.75 -22.76 -16.74
CA LYS A 557 15.91 -22.82 -17.63
C LYS A 557 15.57 -22.45 -19.08
N LEU A 558 14.35 -22.75 -19.52
CA LEU A 558 13.86 -22.40 -20.84
C LEU A 558 13.64 -20.89 -20.99
N PHE A 559 12.99 -20.25 -19.99
CA PHE A 559 12.69 -18.83 -20.01
C PHE A 559 13.87 -17.93 -19.65
N ASP A 560 14.73 -18.42 -18.78
CA ASP A 560 15.89 -17.69 -18.25
C ASP A 560 17.14 -18.58 -18.25
N PRO A 561 17.74 -18.80 -19.43
CA PRO A 561 18.91 -19.68 -19.56
C PRO A 561 20.12 -19.28 -18.73
N GLN A 562 20.28 -18.00 -18.44
CA GLN A 562 21.38 -17.43 -17.65
C GLN A 562 21.07 -17.38 -16.14
N GLY A 563 19.82 -17.56 -15.73
CA GLY A 563 19.41 -17.50 -14.33
C GLY A 563 19.46 -16.09 -13.75
N LEU A 564 19.18 -15.06 -14.54
CA LEU A 564 19.30 -13.65 -14.16
C LEU A 564 18.00 -13.04 -13.62
N LEU A 565 16.83 -13.61 -13.95
CA LEU A 565 15.54 -13.06 -13.56
C LEU A 565 15.19 -13.50 -12.14
N ASN A 566 15.10 -12.54 -11.24
CA ASN A 566 14.71 -12.65 -9.83
C ASN A 566 15.35 -13.86 -9.09
N PRO A 567 16.67 -14.00 -9.07
CA PRO A 567 17.33 -15.18 -8.51
C PRO A 567 17.05 -15.31 -7.00
N GLY A 568 16.94 -16.58 -6.57
CA GLY A 568 16.68 -16.95 -5.17
C GLY A 568 15.21 -16.86 -4.75
N VAL A 569 14.31 -16.49 -5.66
CA VAL A 569 12.86 -16.55 -5.53
C VAL A 569 12.36 -17.81 -6.23
N ILE A 570 11.45 -18.57 -5.63
CA ILE A 570 10.96 -19.88 -6.03
C ILE A 570 12.08 -20.96 -6.03
N PHE A 571 13.23 -20.65 -6.60
CA PHE A 571 14.37 -21.54 -6.72
C PHE A 571 15.54 -21.00 -5.90
N ASN A 572 16.03 -21.79 -4.93
CA ASN A 572 17.17 -21.42 -4.12
C ASN A 572 17.92 -22.66 -3.64
N ASP A 573 19.22 -22.72 -3.93
CA ASP A 573 20.06 -23.84 -3.50
C ASP A 573 20.50 -23.75 -2.03
N ASP A 574 20.26 -22.59 -1.38
CA ASP A 574 20.54 -22.40 0.04
C ASP A 574 19.31 -22.82 0.88
N PRO A 575 19.37 -23.96 1.59
CA PRO A 575 18.25 -24.48 2.36
C PRO A 575 17.87 -23.57 3.54
N LYS A 576 18.72 -22.61 3.87
CA LYS A 576 18.53 -21.64 4.95
C LYS A 576 18.28 -20.21 4.45
N CYS A 577 17.93 -20.02 3.19
CA CYS A 577 17.72 -18.68 2.66
C CYS A 577 16.54 -17.95 3.33
N HIS A 578 15.56 -18.69 3.85
CA HIS A 578 14.39 -18.19 4.56
C HIS A 578 14.69 -17.56 5.92
N ILE A 579 15.85 -17.88 6.51
CA ILE A 579 16.31 -17.33 7.80
C ILE A 579 17.52 -16.39 7.65
N LYS A 580 17.71 -15.80 6.49
CA LYS A 580 18.79 -14.86 6.18
C LYS A 580 18.25 -13.52 5.68
N ASN A 581 19.10 -12.50 5.76
CA ASN A 581 18.81 -11.15 5.22
C ASN A 581 17.57 -10.49 5.84
N PHE A 582 17.35 -10.69 7.12
CA PHE A 582 16.27 -10.06 7.84
C PHE A 582 16.40 -8.54 7.86
N LYS A 583 15.27 -7.89 7.80
CA LYS A 583 15.11 -6.46 7.92
C LYS A 583 15.44 -6.01 9.35
N PRO A 584 16.45 -5.18 9.59
CA PRO A 584 16.67 -4.61 10.90
C PRO A 584 15.54 -3.61 11.23
N LEU A 585 15.05 -3.65 12.46
CA LEU A 585 13.97 -2.81 12.95
C LEU A 585 14.41 -1.95 14.16
N PRO A 586 15.44 -1.12 14.03
CA PRO A 586 15.86 -0.23 15.09
C PRO A 586 14.75 0.77 15.39
N LEU A 587 14.66 1.16 16.67
CA LEU A 587 13.70 2.17 17.08
C LEU A 587 14.24 3.57 16.77
N ILE A 588 13.37 4.40 16.21
CA ILE A 588 13.61 5.85 16.14
C ILE A 588 13.37 6.41 17.54
N PRO A 589 14.34 7.12 18.15
CA PRO A 589 14.22 7.66 19.50
C PRO A 589 13.25 8.84 19.51
N LEU A 590 12.01 8.58 19.87
CA LEU A 590 10.92 9.55 19.93
C LEU A 590 10.23 9.48 21.31
N ASP A 591 9.74 10.61 21.79
CA ASP A 591 8.90 10.63 22.98
C ASP A 591 7.68 9.71 22.78
N ALA A 592 7.50 8.76 23.68
CA ALA A 592 6.42 7.78 23.62
C ALA A 592 5.02 8.41 23.62
N LYS A 593 4.88 9.62 24.20
CA LYS A 593 3.62 10.38 24.19
C LYS A 593 3.38 11.14 22.88
N SER A 594 4.41 11.29 22.04
CA SER A 594 4.27 11.94 20.74
C SER A 594 3.48 11.08 19.75
N PRO A 595 2.55 11.64 18.99
CA PRO A 595 1.89 10.93 17.87
C PRO A 595 2.89 10.32 16.89
N ALA A 596 4.06 10.92 16.70
CA ALA A 596 5.13 10.43 15.84
C ALA A 596 5.71 9.08 16.30
N ALA A 597 5.65 8.74 17.60
CA ALA A 597 6.14 7.44 18.10
C ALA A 597 5.50 6.23 17.44
N LYS A 598 4.28 6.40 16.88
CA LYS A 598 3.60 5.35 16.10
C LYS A 598 4.42 4.85 14.92
N VAL A 599 5.38 5.63 14.38
CA VAL A 599 6.25 5.18 13.27
C VAL A 599 7.08 3.96 13.62
N ASN A 600 7.37 3.73 14.91
CA ASN A 600 8.08 2.54 15.39
C ASN A 600 7.25 1.25 15.23
N ARG A 601 5.94 1.38 15.05
CA ARG A 601 5.04 0.25 14.72
C ARG A 601 4.92 -0.01 13.21
N CYS A 602 5.65 0.70 12.35
CA CYS A 602 5.62 0.49 10.91
C CYS A 602 6.15 -0.91 10.56
N ILE A 603 5.39 -1.64 9.73
CA ILE A 603 5.78 -2.96 9.19
C ILE A 603 6.31 -2.86 7.75
N GLU A 604 6.40 -1.64 7.22
CA GLU A 604 6.89 -1.34 5.86
C GLU A 604 6.05 -1.95 4.73
N CYS A 605 4.76 -2.19 4.95
CA CYS A 605 3.85 -2.82 3.97
C CYS A 605 3.58 -2.02 2.69
N GLY A 606 3.84 -0.71 2.68
CA GLY A 606 3.68 0.14 1.50
C GLY A 606 2.26 0.67 1.25
N PHE A 607 1.24 0.28 2.03
CA PHE A 607 -0.15 0.72 1.80
C PHE A 607 -0.34 2.23 1.86
N CYS A 608 0.51 2.94 2.59
CA CYS A 608 0.50 4.39 2.67
C CYS A 608 0.98 5.11 1.39
N GLU A 609 1.63 4.40 0.46
CA GLU A 609 2.26 5.02 -0.73
C GLU A 609 1.24 5.54 -1.73
N VAL A 610 0.06 4.92 -1.84
CA VAL A 610 -1.03 5.36 -2.73
C VAL A 610 -1.55 6.77 -2.39
N ASN A 611 -1.49 7.15 -1.12
CA ASN A 611 -1.92 8.47 -0.65
C ASN A 611 -0.75 9.44 -0.43
N CYS A 612 0.49 9.03 -0.72
CA CYS A 612 1.65 9.87 -0.52
C CYS A 612 1.91 10.76 -1.74
N LEU A 613 1.73 12.07 -1.62
CA LEU A 613 1.92 13.02 -2.72
C LEU A 613 3.34 13.03 -3.30
N SER A 614 4.34 12.69 -2.51
CA SER A 614 5.74 12.61 -2.97
C SER A 614 6.15 11.23 -3.47
N CYS A 615 5.28 10.22 -3.41
CA CYS A 615 5.56 8.90 -3.97
C CYS A 615 5.74 8.99 -5.49
N GLY A 616 6.84 8.44 -5.99
CA GLY A 616 7.19 8.53 -7.41
C GLY A 616 7.85 9.86 -7.83
N PHE A 617 7.81 10.89 -6.99
CA PHE A 617 8.52 12.15 -7.21
C PHE A 617 9.86 12.19 -6.46
N THR A 618 9.86 11.87 -5.15
CA THR A 618 11.05 11.76 -4.31
C THR A 618 10.98 10.50 -3.46
N LEU A 619 10.82 10.62 -2.12
CA LEU A 619 10.63 9.50 -1.22
C LEU A 619 9.16 9.37 -0.82
N SER A 620 8.71 8.14 -0.66
CA SER A 620 7.40 7.83 -0.10
C SER A 620 7.39 7.88 1.43
N SER A 621 6.20 7.80 2.03
CA SER A 621 6.02 7.68 3.49
C SER A 621 6.73 6.44 4.07
N ARG A 622 6.60 5.26 3.44
CA ARG A 622 7.34 4.04 3.83
C ARG A 622 8.84 4.27 3.80
N GLN A 623 9.34 4.78 2.68
CA GLN A 623 10.77 5.01 2.46
C GLN A 623 11.38 5.98 3.48
N ARG A 624 10.64 7.01 3.89
CA ARG A 624 11.09 7.92 4.97
C ARG A 624 11.32 7.20 6.28
N ILE A 625 10.41 6.29 6.65
CA ILE A 625 10.54 5.53 7.90
C ILE A 625 11.73 4.57 7.82
N VAL A 626 11.89 3.85 6.70
CA VAL A 626 13.05 2.94 6.47
C VAL A 626 14.37 3.68 6.65
N LEU A 627 14.49 4.86 6.04
CA LEU A 627 15.70 5.67 6.11
C LEU A 627 15.95 6.25 7.51
N GLN A 628 14.91 6.72 8.18
CA GLN A 628 15.05 7.25 9.55
C GLN A 628 15.41 6.15 10.57
N ARG A 629 14.93 4.93 10.36
CA ARG A 629 15.40 3.77 11.13
C ARG A 629 16.89 3.52 10.97
N GLU A 630 17.38 3.56 9.73
CA GLU A 630 18.83 3.36 9.49
C GLU A 630 19.66 4.52 10.05
N ILE A 631 19.21 5.76 9.90
CA ILE A 631 19.84 6.93 10.52
C ILE A 631 19.88 6.79 12.06
N ALA A 632 18.77 6.37 12.67
CA ALA A 632 18.70 6.12 14.11
C ALA A 632 19.67 5.00 14.55
N ARG A 633 19.76 3.90 13.79
CA ARG A 633 20.70 2.81 14.04
C ARG A 633 22.15 3.28 14.02
N LEU A 634 22.52 4.05 12.99
CA LEU A 634 23.87 4.59 12.85
C LEU A 634 24.22 5.57 13.97
N ARG A 635 23.28 6.42 14.40
CA ARG A 635 23.45 7.32 15.53
C ARG A 635 23.65 6.56 16.85
N GLN A 636 22.88 5.48 17.06
CA GLN A 636 22.95 4.68 18.28
C GLN A 636 24.25 3.87 18.37
N ASN A 637 24.68 3.28 17.26
CA ASN A 637 25.87 2.44 17.23
C ASN A 637 27.18 3.24 17.17
N GLY A 638 27.18 4.41 16.53
CA GLY A 638 28.40 5.22 16.35
C GLY A 638 29.45 4.61 15.42
N ASP A 639 29.09 3.55 14.67
CA ASP A 639 30.01 2.70 13.95
C ASP A 639 30.40 3.20 12.54
N ALA A 640 29.68 4.18 11.98
CA ALA A 640 29.92 4.70 10.63
C ALA A 640 29.54 6.19 10.48
N PRO A 641 30.28 7.13 11.09
CA PRO A 641 29.93 8.54 11.13
C PRO A 641 29.89 9.20 9.75
N GLU A 642 30.76 8.81 8.82
CA GLU A 642 30.75 9.35 7.44
C GLU A 642 29.48 8.93 6.69
N ARG A 643 29.05 7.68 6.85
CA ARG A 643 27.83 7.15 6.27
C ARG A 643 26.59 7.84 6.84
N LEU A 644 26.58 8.07 8.16
CA LEU A 644 25.53 8.82 8.84
C LEU A 644 25.41 10.24 8.26
N ALA A 645 26.51 10.97 8.20
CA ALA A 645 26.53 12.34 7.66
C ALA A 645 26.08 12.39 6.19
N LEU A 646 26.47 11.37 5.39
CA LEU A 646 26.01 11.25 3.99
C LEU A 646 24.50 11.04 3.89
N LEU A 647 23.94 10.11 4.65
CA LEU A 647 22.51 9.82 4.64
C LEU A 647 21.68 11.01 5.14
N GLU A 648 22.11 11.68 6.21
CA GLU A 648 21.45 12.88 6.72
C GLU A 648 21.44 14.01 5.67
N LYS A 649 22.57 14.26 5.03
CA LYS A 649 22.67 15.24 3.94
C LYS A 649 21.78 14.89 2.75
N GLN A 650 21.79 13.63 2.31
CA GLN A 650 20.97 13.16 1.20
C GLN A 650 19.48 13.19 1.55
N TYR A 651 19.09 12.95 2.82
CA TYR A 651 17.70 12.92 3.28
C TYR A 651 17.04 14.31 3.29
N LEU A 652 17.81 15.37 3.45
CA LEU A 652 17.31 16.73 3.71
C LEU A 652 16.22 17.17 2.70
N TYR A 653 16.47 17.06 1.40
CA TYR A 653 15.48 17.44 0.39
C TYR A 653 14.43 16.35 0.17
N PRO A 654 14.76 15.12 -0.30
CA PRO A 654 13.76 14.15 -0.67
C PRO A 654 12.99 13.56 0.52
N GLY A 655 13.59 13.51 1.69
CA GLY A 655 12.96 13.01 2.91
C GLY A 655 12.16 14.07 3.63
N ASN A 656 12.82 15.19 3.98
CA ASN A 656 12.23 16.20 4.85
C ASN A 656 11.42 17.25 4.08
N ARG A 657 12.03 17.92 3.07
CA ARG A 657 11.39 19.09 2.42
C ARG A 657 10.23 18.73 1.49
N THR A 658 10.22 17.55 0.89
CA THR A 658 9.17 17.12 -0.04
C THR A 658 8.00 16.41 0.64
N CYS A 659 8.04 16.17 1.95
CA CYS A 659 6.85 15.70 2.68
C CYS A 659 5.86 16.86 2.80
N ALA A 660 4.62 16.65 2.33
CA ALA A 660 3.56 17.66 2.45
C ALA A 660 3.11 17.87 3.90
N GLY A 661 3.37 16.91 4.80
CA GLY A 661 2.90 16.96 6.19
C GLY A 661 1.38 16.89 6.34
N ASP A 662 0.68 16.49 5.26
CA ASP A 662 -0.79 16.47 5.19
C ASP A 662 -1.43 15.30 5.94
N GLY A 663 -0.65 14.25 6.23
CA GLY A 663 -1.10 13.07 6.97
C GLY A 663 -2.02 12.12 6.18
N LEU A 664 -2.22 12.27 4.87
CA LEU A 664 -3.01 11.35 4.05
C LEU A 664 -2.49 9.91 4.10
N CYS A 665 -1.18 9.74 4.29
CA CYS A 665 -0.58 8.42 4.44
C CYS A 665 -1.19 7.60 5.58
N SER A 666 -1.74 8.24 6.62
CA SER A 666 -2.40 7.52 7.72
C SER A 666 -3.74 6.90 7.34
N MET A 667 -4.40 7.41 6.30
CA MET A 667 -5.74 6.91 5.89
C MET A 667 -5.70 5.50 5.31
N SER A 668 -4.61 5.13 4.62
CA SER A 668 -4.40 3.77 4.11
C SER A 668 -3.46 2.95 4.99
N CYS A 669 -2.94 3.53 6.07
CA CYS A 669 -2.04 2.81 6.96
C CYS A 669 -2.83 1.95 7.95
N PRO A 670 -2.66 0.62 7.96
CA PRO A 670 -3.36 -0.24 8.91
C PRO A 670 -3.01 0.10 10.37
N MET A 671 -1.82 0.66 10.63
CA MET A 671 -1.38 1.11 11.97
C MET A 671 -1.74 2.57 12.27
N GLY A 672 -2.46 3.27 11.39
CA GLY A 672 -2.82 4.68 11.54
C GLY A 672 -1.61 5.64 11.61
N ILE A 673 -0.48 5.27 11.00
CA ILE A 673 0.78 6.04 11.10
C ILE A 673 0.73 7.26 10.18
N ASN A 674 0.88 8.43 10.77
CA ASN A 674 1.12 9.68 10.05
C ASN A 674 2.62 9.99 9.97
N THR A 675 3.23 9.80 8.83
CA THR A 675 4.66 10.12 8.63
C THR A 675 4.93 11.63 8.65
N GLY A 676 3.90 12.46 8.46
CA GLY A 676 3.98 13.91 8.64
C GLY A 676 4.38 14.31 10.05
N ASP A 677 3.91 13.60 11.08
CA ASP A 677 4.26 13.88 12.48
C ASP A 677 5.78 13.69 12.73
N LEU A 678 6.36 12.60 12.18
CA LEU A 678 7.82 12.40 12.20
C LEU A 678 8.55 13.53 11.47
N THR A 679 8.05 13.94 10.30
CA THR A 679 8.67 15.02 9.53
C THR A 679 8.63 16.35 10.27
N HIS A 680 7.57 16.64 11.01
CA HIS A 680 7.48 17.86 11.84
C HIS A 680 8.51 17.86 12.96
N ILE A 681 8.78 16.70 13.61
CA ILE A 681 9.85 16.58 14.62
C ILE A 681 11.22 16.81 13.98
N ILE A 682 11.51 16.18 12.83
CA ILE A 682 12.79 16.40 12.14
C ILE A 682 12.97 17.88 11.77
N ARG A 683 11.92 18.56 11.30
CA ARG A 683 11.96 20.00 11.01
C ARG A 683 12.18 20.86 12.27
N GLN A 684 11.64 20.43 13.40
CA GLN A 684 11.87 21.09 14.67
C GLN A 684 13.32 20.94 15.13
N GLU A 685 13.91 19.76 14.95
CA GLU A 685 15.34 19.53 15.23
C GLU A 685 16.26 20.37 14.33
N GLU A 686 15.89 20.57 13.07
CA GLU A 686 16.63 21.44 12.13
C GLU A 686 16.53 22.94 12.46
N LEU A 687 15.49 23.35 13.18
CA LEU A 687 15.22 24.74 13.57
C LEU A 687 15.12 24.90 15.10
N PRO A 688 16.19 24.63 15.83
CA PRO A 688 16.18 24.75 17.29
C PRO A 688 15.87 26.19 17.75
N GLN A 689 15.25 26.30 18.92
CA GLN A 689 15.00 27.59 19.55
C GLN A 689 16.31 28.36 19.68
N GLY A 690 16.32 29.61 19.25
CA GLY A 690 17.55 30.44 19.24
C GLY A 690 18.27 30.51 17.90
N SER A 691 17.99 29.56 16.93
CA SER A 691 18.52 29.70 15.57
C SER A 691 17.99 30.94 14.86
N LEU A 692 18.71 31.44 13.86
CA LEU A 692 18.26 32.59 13.06
C LEU A 692 16.94 32.33 12.36
N GLY A 693 16.73 31.14 11.84
CA GLY A 693 15.47 30.71 11.21
C GLY A 693 14.29 30.71 12.17
N TYR A 694 14.50 30.21 13.40
CA TYR A 694 13.47 30.23 14.45
C TYR A 694 13.15 31.67 14.88
N LYS A 695 14.17 32.51 15.11
CA LYS A 695 14.01 33.95 15.46
C LYS A 695 13.22 34.69 14.37
N ALA A 696 13.54 34.46 13.11
CA ALA A 696 12.80 35.05 11.98
C ALA A 696 11.34 34.59 11.94
N GLY A 697 11.06 33.29 12.17
CA GLY A 697 9.72 32.75 12.28
C GLY A 697 8.91 33.33 13.43
N ASN A 698 9.55 33.51 14.60
CA ASN A 698 8.92 34.13 15.76
C ASN A 698 8.66 35.63 15.56
N PHE A 699 9.62 36.36 14.94
CA PHE A 699 9.40 37.75 14.53
C PHE A 699 8.21 37.89 13.59
N ALA A 700 8.11 36.98 12.59
CA ALA A 700 7.02 36.96 11.66
C ALA A 700 5.65 36.71 12.36
N ALA A 701 5.63 35.83 13.36
CA ALA A 701 4.42 35.58 14.14
C ALA A 701 3.96 36.78 14.94
N ASN A 702 4.90 37.48 15.57
CA ASN A 702 4.63 38.68 16.41
C ASN A 702 4.21 39.90 15.57
N HIS A 703 4.71 40.00 14.32
CA HIS A 703 4.45 41.13 13.41
C HIS A 703 3.58 40.74 12.22
N PHE A 704 2.71 39.74 12.40
CA PHE A 704 1.99 39.10 11.30
C PHE A 704 1.12 40.05 10.47
N ALA A 705 0.42 41.00 11.09
CA ALA A 705 -0.34 42.05 10.41
C ALA A 705 0.55 42.93 9.51
N GLY A 706 1.72 43.32 10.04
CA GLY A 706 2.69 44.12 9.26
C GLY A 706 3.22 43.36 8.05
N ILE A 707 3.52 42.06 8.20
CA ILE A 707 3.98 41.20 7.08
C ILE A 707 2.92 41.05 6.02
N LYS A 708 1.65 40.84 6.38
CA LYS A 708 0.54 40.80 5.43
C LYS A 708 0.38 42.13 4.67
N SER A 709 0.60 43.24 5.39
CA SER A 709 0.53 44.58 4.79
C SER A 709 1.69 44.84 3.82
N ALA A 710 2.90 44.37 4.13
CA ALA A 710 4.07 44.49 3.27
C ALA A 710 3.99 43.54 2.05
N LEU A 711 3.30 42.39 2.17
CA LEU A 711 3.12 41.46 1.04
C LEU A 711 2.27 42.05 -0.09
N ARG A 712 1.28 42.92 0.21
CA ARG A 712 0.41 43.52 -0.82
C ARG A 712 1.15 44.37 -1.84
N PRO A 713 2.01 45.34 -1.47
CA PRO A 713 2.78 46.09 -2.47
C PRO A 713 3.74 45.16 -3.26
N ILE A 714 4.31 44.13 -2.66
CA ILE A 714 5.15 43.15 -3.37
C ILE A 714 4.34 42.44 -4.47
N LEU A 715 3.14 41.96 -4.14
CA LEU A 715 2.22 41.37 -5.13
C LEU A 715 1.82 42.39 -6.22
N GLY A 716 1.61 43.64 -5.87
CA GLY A 716 1.33 44.73 -6.81
C GLY A 716 2.49 44.99 -7.78
N LEU A 717 3.71 45.03 -7.28
CA LEU A 717 4.91 45.17 -8.11
C LEU A 717 5.10 43.96 -9.03
N ALA A 718 4.83 42.74 -8.55
CA ALA A 718 4.89 41.52 -9.37
C ALA A 718 3.83 41.53 -10.49
N ASP A 719 2.59 41.99 -10.21
CA ASP A 719 1.54 42.13 -11.24
C ASP A 719 1.86 43.21 -12.26
N LEU A 720 2.42 44.35 -11.83
CA LEU A 720 2.88 45.42 -12.69
C LEU A 720 4.05 44.95 -13.59
N GLY A 721 5.06 44.31 -12.98
CA GLY A 721 6.17 43.71 -13.71
C GLY A 721 5.70 42.67 -14.74
N HIS A 722 4.73 41.82 -14.41
CA HIS A 722 4.10 40.89 -15.34
C HIS A 722 3.37 41.65 -16.49
N SER A 723 2.75 42.76 -16.19
CA SER A 723 2.04 43.56 -17.18
C SER A 723 2.99 44.23 -18.22
N ILE A 724 4.18 44.62 -17.76
CA ILE A 724 5.18 45.29 -18.59
C ILE A 724 6.05 44.28 -19.34
N LEU A 725 6.58 43.28 -18.64
CA LEU A 725 7.61 42.37 -19.19
C LEU A 725 7.00 41.10 -19.83
N GLY A 726 5.75 40.79 -19.53
CA GLY A 726 5.09 39.57 -19.99
C GLY A 726 5.57 38.30 -19.26
N THR A 727 4.87 37.19 -19.52
CA THR A 727 5.04 35.90 -18.78
C THR A 727 6.44 35.30 -18.93
N LYS A 728 7.01 35.29 -20.16
CA LYS A 728 8.31 34.65 -20.43
C LYS A 728 9.46 35.35 -19.70
N ALA A 729 9.53 36.68 -19.79
CA ALA A 729 10.57 37.46 -19.15
C ALA A 729 10.48 37.41 -17.62
N MET A 730 9.27 37.59 -17.05
CA MET A 730 9.05 37.41 -15.60
C MET A 730 9.47 36.05 -15.10
N SER A 731 9.14 34.97 -15.81
CA SER A 731 9.56 33.62 -15.41
C SER A 731 11.08 33.46 -15.42
N SER A 732 11.78 33.99 -16.42
CA SER A 732 13.24 33.91 -16.51
C SER A 732 13.94 34.73 -15.44
N ILE A 733 13.51 35.97 -15.19
CA ILE A 733 14.06 36.83 -14.14
C ILE A 733 13.87 36.20 -12.75
N THR A 734 12.66 35.76 -12.46
CA THR A 734 12.34 35.17 -11.13
C THR A 734 12.99 33.81 -10.93
N LYS A 735 13.25 33.02 -12.00
CA LYS A 735 14.06 31.80 -11.94
C LYS A 735 15.53 32.13 -11.59
N GLY A 736 16.09 33.19 -12.19
CA GLY A 736 17.43 33.69 -11.81
C GLY A 736 17.49 34.13 -10.34
N MET A 737 16.51 34.88 -9.89
CA MET A 737 16.40 35.32 -8.49
C MET A 737 16.18 34.13 -7.52
N HIS A 738 15.41 33.14 -7.92
CA HIS A 738 15.24 31.90 -7.15
C HIS A 738 16.57 31.18 -6.97
N ASN A 739 17.33 31.00 -8.02
CA ASN A 739 18.63 30.33 -7.98
C ASN A 739 19.68 31.10 -7.15
N ALA A 740 19.65 32.42 -7.20
CA ALA A 740 20.62 33.27 -6.47
C ALA A 740 20.25 33.53 -5.00
N LEU A 741 18.96 33.70 -4.69
CA LEU A 741 18.48 34.20 -3.42
C LEU A 741 17.51 33.26 -2.70
N GLY A 742 17.11 32.15 -3.35
CA GLY A 742 16.17 31.18 -2.78
C GLY A 742 14.74 31.71 -2.61
N ILE A 743 14.36 32.81 -3.26
CA ILE A 743 13.00 33.34 -3.22
C ILE A 743 12.01 32.42 -3.95
N PRO A 744 10.71 32.41 -3.58
CA PRO A 744 9.73 31.59 -4.29
C PRO A 744 9.67 31.91 -5.78
N LEU A 745 9.48 30.86 -6.62
CA LEU A 745 9.28 31.04 -8.06
C LEU A 745 7.96 31.79 -8.31
N TRP A 746 8.02 32.74 -9.21
CA TRP A 746 6.83 33.41 -9.71
C TRP A 746 6.09 32.53 -10.73
N THR A 747 4.77 32.63 -10.75
CA THR A 747 3.89 31.93 -11.72
C THR A 747 2.88 32.92 -12.31
N PRO A 748 2.38 32.68 -13.55
CA PRO A 748 1.33 33.52 -14.14
C PRO A 748 0.01 33.53 -13.33
N ALA A 749 -0.18 32.52 -12.49
CA ALA A 749 -1.30 32.41 -11.57
C ALA A 749 -1.11 33.21 -10.26
N MET A 750 -0.01 33.96 -10.12
CA MET A 750 0.22 34.78 -8.92
C MET A 750 -0.96 35.74 -8.70
N PRO A 751 -1.58 35.73 -7.51
CA PRO A 751 -2.74 36.58 -7.23
C PRO A 751 -2.34 38.06 -7.15
N LYS A 752 -3.29 38.94 -7.53
CA LYS A 752 -3.16 40.38 -7.28
C LYS A 752 -3.29 40.67 -5.79
N PRO A 753 -2.76 41.81 -5.32
CA PRO A 753 -2.98 42.22 -3.95
C PRO A 753 -4.46 42.48 -3.68
N TYR A 754 -4.91 42.05 -2.50
CA TYR A 754 -6.27 42.26 -2.03
C TYR A 754 -6.23 42.75 -0.58
N LYS A 755 -7.09 43.71 -0.27
CA LYS A 755 -7.30 44.18 1.11
C LYS A 755 -8.76 43.97 1.46
N PHE A 756 -9.02 42.92 2.21
CA PHE A 756 -10.34 42.68 2.75
C PHE A 756 -10.69 43.79 3.78
N LYS A 757 -11.91 44.32 3.69
CA LYS A 757 -12.49 45.23 4.68
C LYS A 757 -13.78 44.59 5.17
N PRO A 758 -13.86 44.19 6.46
CA PRO A 758 -15.11 43.66 7.00
C PRO A 758 -16.21 44.73 6.90
N LYS A 759 -17.38 44.30 6.44
CA LYS A 759 -18.57 45.11 6.43
C LYS A 759 -19.63 44.32 7.16
N GLU A 760 -20.07 44.86 8.30
CA GLU A 760 -21.18 44.27 9.05
C GLU A 760 -22.49 44.50 8.30
N LEU A 761 -23.27 43.44 8.19
CA LEU A 761 -24.58 43.44 7.56
C LEU A 761 -25.55 42.73 8.51
N LYS A 762 -26.51 43.42 8.99
CA LYS A 762 -27.48 42.91 9.98
C LYS A 762 -28.67 42.29 9.28
N ALA A 763 -28.83 40.98 9.41
CA ALA A 763 -30.07 40.26 9.09
C ALA A 763 -30.03 38.80 9.48
N GLY A 764 -30.92 38.28 10.29
CA GLY A 764 -31.21 36.87 10.45
C GLY A 764 -30.30 36.10 11.41
N ASN A 765 -30.08 34.84 11.08
CA ASN A 765 -29.21 33.94 11.85
C ASN A 765 -27.75 34.41 11.78
N LYS A 766 -27.01 34.24 12.89
CA LYS A 766 -25.60 34.67 12.95
C LYS A 766 -24.63 33.56 12.57
N VAL A 767 -23.56 33.89 11.84
CA VAL A 767 -22.42 33.04 11.55
C VAL A 767 -21.12 33.85 11.70
N VAL A 768 -20.14 33.28 12.38
CA VAL A 768 -18.80 33.89 12.46
C VAL A 768 -18.01 33.43 11.26
N TYR A 769 -17.56 34.35 10.41
CA TYR A 769 -16.74 34.04 9.27
C TYR A 769 -15.28 34.46 9.50
N PHE A 770 -14.39 33.52 9.49
CA PHE A 770 -12.94 33.74 9.53
C PHE A 770 -12.34 33.49 8.15
N PRO A 771 -12.25 34.49 7.27
CA PRO A 771 -11.46 34.37 6.04
C PRO A 771 -10.01 34.11 6.37
N SER A 772 -9.41 33.12 5.71
CA SER A 772 -8.00 32.79 5.92
C SER A 772 -7.07 33.98 5.61
N CYS A 773 -5.88 33.97 6.19
CA CYS A 773 -4.88 35.02 5.97
C CYS A 773 -4.54 35.22 4.48
N ILE A 774 -4.58 34.15 3.70
CA ILE A 774 -4.39 34.18 2.23
C ILE A 774 -5.53 34.96 1.57
N ASN A 775 -6.78 34.60 1.85
CA ASN A 775 -7.96 35.22 1.26
C ASN A 775 -8.17 36.67 1.71
N GLN A 776 -7.59 37.06 2.86
CA GLN A 776 -7.54 38.47 3.29
C GLN A 776 -6.50 39.31 2.53
N THR A 777 -5.51 38.71 1.88
CA THR A 777 -4.29 39.38 1.37
C THR A 777 -4.16 39.24 -0.15
N MET A 778 -4.61 38.12 -0.71
CA MET A 778 -4.47 37.72 -2.09
C MET A 778 -5.83 37.71 -2.77
N GLY A 779 -5.96 38.41 -3.89
CA GLY A 779 -7.16 38.47 -4.71
C GLY A 779 -7.10 37.48 -5.87
N LEU A 780 -7.70 37.83 -6.97
CA LEU A 780 -7.75 37.03 -8.18
C LEU A 780 -6.46 37.14 -9.00
N PRO A 781 -6.01 36.08 -9.68
CA PRO A 781 -4.91 36.18 -10.63
C PRO A 781 -5.31 36.99 -11.87
N LYS A 782 -4.30 37.46 -12.62
CA LYS A 782 -4.53 38.12 -13.90
C LYS A 782 -5.23 37.17 -14.87
N LYS A 783 -6.22 37.67 -15.61
CA LYS A 783 -7.07 36.86 -16.52
C LYS A 783 -7.90 35.79 -15.82
N SER A 784 -8.27 36.00 -14.55
CA SER A 784 -9.21 35.10 -13.88
C SER A 784 -10.57 35.11 -14.62
N PRO A 785 -11.21 33.98 -14.85
CA PRO A 785 -12.58 33.92 -15.37
C PRO A 785 -13.62 34.34 -14.32
N VAL A 786 -13.20 34.58 -13.09
CA VAL A 786 -14.04 34.94 -11.95
C VAL A 786 -13.84 36.41 -11.62
N GLU A 787 -14.92 37.13 -11.41
CA GLU A 787 -14.89 38.60 -11.23
C GLU A 787 -14.64 39.03 -9.79
N GLN A 788 -15.02 38.20 -8.80
CA GLN A 788 -14.94 38.57 -7.38
C GLN A 788 -14.10 37.60 -6.57
N PRO A 789 -13.29 38.08 -5.61
CA PRO A 789 -12.58 37.24 -4.65
C PRO A 789 -13.52 36.32 -3.85
N LEU A 790 -13.00 35.15 -3.42
CA LEU A 790 -13.76 34.14 -2.69
C LEU A 790 -14.47 34.72 -1.46
N VAL A 791 -13.80 35.58 -0.72
CA VAL A 791 -14.37 36.20 0.49
C VAL A 791 -15.66 36.94 0.18
N ASN A 792 -15.69 37.75 -0.91
CA ASN A 792 -16.88 38.51 -1.29
C ASN A 792 -18.03 37.60 -1.72
N LYS A 793 -17.72 36.53 -2.48
CA LYS A 793 -18.71 35.53 -2.89
C LYS A 793 -19.30 34.78 -1.70
N MET A 794 -18.48 34.42 -0.73
CA MET A 794 -18.90 33.72 0.48
C MET A 794 -19.86 34.62 1.31
N ILE A 795 -19.50 35.90 1.51
CA ILE A 795 -20.35 36.86 2.20
C ILE A 795 -21.69 36.99 1.50
N ALA A 796 -21.69 37.21 0.17
CA ALA A 796 -22.91 37.32 -0.60
C ALA A 796 -23.80 36.07 -0.52
N LEU A 797 -23.18 34.87 -0.51
CA LEU A 797 -23.90 33.60 -0.39
C LEU A 797 -24.53 33.44 1.00
N LEU A 798 -23.80 33.75 2.07
CA LEU A 798 -24.29 33.69 3.45
C LEU A 798 -25.46 34.65 3.64
N GLN A 799 -25.36 35.85 3.09
CA GLN A 799 -26.45 36.87 3.12
C GLN A 799 -27.69 36.40 2.36
N LYS A 800 -27.47 35.83 1.16
CA LYS A 800 -28.60 35.27 0.36
C LYS A 800 -29.28 34.13 1.12
N GLY A 801 -28.53 33.36 1.93
CA GLY A 801 -29.06 32.32 2.83
C GLY A 801 -29.66 32.85 4.13
N GLY A 802 -29.75 34.16 4.32
CA GLY A 802 -30.38 34.80 5.50
C GLY A 802 -29.48 34.82 6.74
N TYR A 803 -28.16 34.90 6.56
CA TYR A 803 -27.20 34.98 7.66
C TYR A 803 -26.61 36.36 7.83
N GLU A 804 -26.55 36.83 9.09
CA GLU A 804 -25.70 37.93 9.54
C GLU A 804 -24.28 37.42 9.66
N VAL A 805 -23.31 38.07 8.99
CA VAL A 805 -21.90 37.66 9.00
C VAL A 805 -21.12 38.47 10.01
N ILE A 806 -20.62 37.81 11.04
CA ILE A 806 -19.80 38.39 12.10
C ILE A 806 -18.34 38.09 11.82
N PHE A 807 -17.44 39.03 12.08
CA PHE A 807 -15.99 38.86 11.95
C PHE A 807 -15.31 38.99 13.31
N PRO A 808 -14.27 38.13 13.58
CA PRO A 808 -13.50 38.28 14.81
C PRO A 808 -12.72 39.60 14.83
N LYS A 809 -12.57 40.19 16.00
CA LYS A 809 -11.77 41.42 16.21
C LYS A 809 -10.32 41.19 15.85
N ASN A 810 -9.63 42.23 15.40
CA ASN A 810 -8.20 42.21 15.05
C ASN A 810 -7.83 41.09 14.05
N MET A 811 -8.71 40.76 13.13
CA MET A 811 -8.58 39.65 12.19
C MET A 811 -7.28 39.69 11.39
N GLU A 812 -6.70 40.86 11.15
CA GLU A 812 -5.41 41.00 10.46
C GLU A 812 -4.20 40.41 11.24
N LYS A 813 -4.31 40.23 12.55
CA LYS A 813 -3.27 39.61 13.40
C LYS A 813 -3.47 38.10 13.56
N LEU A 814 -4.66 37.59 13.25
CA LEU A 814 -5.04 36.22 13.51
C LEU A 814 -4.51 35.27 12.42
N CYS A 815 -4.13 34.06 12.85
CA CYS A 815 -3.70 32.95 12.01
C CYS A 815 -3.98 31.61 12.68
N CYS A 816 -4.34 30.59 11.91
CA CYS A 816 -4.56 29.23 12.39
C CYS A 816 -3.28 28.52 12.90
N GLY A 817 -2.10 29.03 12.56
CA GLY A 817 -0.81 28.43 12.95
C GLY A 817 -0.20 27.43 11.98
N THR A 818 -0.94 26.93 11.00
CA THR A 818 -0.48 25.87 10.06
C THR A 818 0.86 26.19 9.39
N ILE A 819 1.13 27.43 9.06
CA ILE A 819 2.39 27.84 8.41
C ILE A 819 3.63 27.56 9.31
N TRP A 820 3.52 27.77 10.62
CA TRP A 820 4.60 27.47 11.58
C TRP A 820 4.70 25.98 11.90
N GLU A 821 3.56 25.32 12.08
CA GLU A 821 3.52 23.86 12.27
C GLU A 821 4.23 23.14 11.14
N SER A 822 3.92 23.48 9.88
CA SER A 822 4.52 22.87 8.70
C SER A 822 6.05 23.05 8.62
N LYS A 823 6.60 24.01 9.37
CA LYS A 823 8.04 24.29 9.48
C LYS A 823 8.69 23.74 10.77
N GLY A 824 7.93 23.00 11.60
CA GLY A 824 8.43 22.47 12.87
C GLY A 824 8.42 23.44 14.05
N MET A 825 7.79 24.62 13.91
CA MET A 825 7.70 25.63 15.00
C MET A 825 6.36 25.48 15.74
N LEU A 826 6.17 24.33 16.41
CA LEU A 826 4.88 23.93 16.98
C LEU A 826 4.43 24.86 18.12
N ASP A 827 5.34 25.33 18.95
CA ASP A 827 5.08 26.27 20.04
C ASP A 827 4.52 27.61 19.52
N ILE A 828 5.11 28.16 18.45
CA ILE A 828 4.62 29.36 17.78
C ILE A 828 3.26 29.09 17.13
N ALA A 829 3.11 27.93 16.48
CA ALA A 829 1.86 27.52 15.87
C ALA A 829 0.72 27.44 16.90
N ASN A 830 0.96 26.82 18.05
CA ASN A 830 -0.02 26.69 19.13
C ASN A 830 -0.41 28.04 19.74
N ARG A 831 0.56 28.93 19.94
CA ARG A 831 0.30 30.30 20.37
C ARG A 831 -0.62 31.06 19.40
N LYS A 832 -0.36 30.98 18.10
CA LYS A 832 -1.20 31.60 17.07
C LYS A 832 -2.61 31.00 17.00
N THR A 833 -2.73 29.70 17.23
CA THR A 833 -4.04 29.04 17.31
C THR A 833 -4.81 29.49 18.55
N ALA A 834 -4.15 29.62 19.69
CA ALA A 834 -4.79 30.11 20.93
C ALA A 834 -5.28 31.56 20.81
N GLU A 835 -4.49 32.46 20.16
CA GLU A 835 -4.93 33.82 19.84
C GLU A 835 -6.18 33.82 18.95
N LEU A 836 -6.24 32.91 17.95
CA LEU A 836 -7.40 32.77 17.07
C LEU A 836 -8.60 32.20 17.82
N GLU A 837 -8.41 31.16 18.65
CA GLU A 837 -9.47 30.54 19.46
C GLU A 837 -10.17 31.58 20.34
N ALA A 838 -9.38 32.41 21.06
CA ALA A 838 -9.92 33.45 21.93
C ALA A 838 -10.78 34.47 21.14
N ALA A 839 -10.31 34.92 19.99
CA ALA A 839 -11.03 35.86 19.16
C ALA A 839 -12.32 35.26 18.54
N LEU A 840 -12.29 33.97 18.16
CA LEU A 840 -13.46 33.26 17.65
C LEU A 840 -14.48 32.98 18.74
N TRP A 841 -14.03 32.63 19.94
CA TRP A 841 -14.85 32.40 21.12
C TRP A 841 -15.68 33.66 21.48
N GLU A 842 -15.02 34.80 21.51
CA GLU A 842 -15.68 36.10 21.72
C GLU A 842 -16.68 36.41 20.59
N ALA A 843 -16.28 36.27 19.33
CA ALA A 843 -17.12 36.59 18.18
C ALA A 843 -18.34 35.67 18.04
N SER A 844 -18.19 34.40 18.48
CA SER A 844 -19.29 33.41 18.44
C SER A 844 -20.23 33.47 19.65
N GLU A 845 -20.10 34.46 20.54
CA GLU A 845 -20.82 34.53 21.81
C GLU A 845 -20.68 33.19 22.58
N GLU A 846 -19.42 32.84 22.91
CA GLU A 846 -19.08 31.62 23.66
C GLU A 846 -19.46 30.30 22.93
N GLY A 847 -19.30 30.27 21.59
CA GLY A 847 -19.59 29.09 20.77
C GLY A 847 -21.05 28.89 20.40
N LYS A 848 -21.94 29.87 20.70
CA LYS A 848 -23.34 29.87 20.35
C LYS A 848 -23.57 29.86 18.84
N TYR A 849 -22.74 30.59 18.10
CA TYR A 849 -22.85 30.69 16.65
C TYR A 849 -21.84 29.81 15.94
N PRO A 850 -22.18 29.16 14.81
CA PRO A 850 -21.25 28.38 14.03
C PRO A 850 -20.13 29.28 13.46
N VAL A 851 -18.94 28.70 13.36
CA VAL A 851 -17.76 29.38 12.81
C VAL A 851 -17.41 28.78 11.45
N LEU A 852 -17.27 29.62 10.45
CA LEU A 852 -16.89 29.25 9.09
C LEU A 852 -15.45 29.66 8.78
N CYS A 853 -14.63 28.74 8.26
CA CYS A 853 -13.28 29.03 7.76
C CYS A 853 -13.16 28.58 6.31
N ASP A 854 -12.69 29.46 5.42
CA ASP A 854 -12.66 29.27 3.97
C ASP A 854 -11.40 28.57 3.42
N GLN A 855 -10.59 27.98 4.30
CA GLN A 855 -9.37 27.26 3.90
C GLN A 855 -9.26 25.94 4.63
N SER A 856 -9.41 24.85 3.92
CA SER A 856 -9.48 23.50 4.50
C SER A 856 -8.25 23.10 5.31
N PRO A 857 -6.97 23.41 4.95
CA PRO A 857 -5.82 23.15 5.83
C PRO A 857 -5.87 23.91 7.14
N CYS A 858 -6.33 25.19 7.11
CA CYS A 858 -6.50 25.99 8.33
C CYS A 858 -7.59 25.37 9.22
N LEU A 859 -8.73 25.02 8.64
CA LEU A 859 -9.83 24.38 9.35
C LEU A 859 -9.45 23.03 9.95
N HIS A 860 -8.70 22.22 9.21
CA HIS A 860 -8.21 20.92 9.71
C HIS A 860 -7.38 21.10 11.00
N ARG A 861 -6.44 22.05 11.00
CA ARG A 861 -5.68 22.37 12.21
C ARG A 861 -6.58 22.92 13.31
N MET A 862 -7.47 23.87 12.99
CA MET A 862 -8.40 24.42 13.98
C MET A 862 -9.24 23.32 14.62
N ARG A 863 -9.80 22.39 13.86
CA ARG A 863 -10.58 21.23 14.38
C ARG A 863 -9.77 20.31 15.26
N SER A 864 -8.47 20.16 14.99
CA SER A 864 -7.59 19.30 15.81
C SER A 864 -7.18 19.94 17.15
N THR A 865 -7.28 21.25 17.28
CA THR A 865 -6.81 22.01 18.45
C THR A 865 -7.92 22.73 19.21
N ILE A 866 -8.97 23.18 18.53
CA ILE A 866 -10.10 23.94 19.11
C ILE A 866 -11.30 23.01 19.26
N GLN A 867 -11.66 22.68 20.50
CA GLN A 867 -12.78 21.77 20.80
C GLN A 867 -14.04 22.47 21.31
N LYS A 868 -13.93 23.75 21.70
CA LYS A 868 -15.00 24.48 22.40
C LYS A 868 -16.12 24.96 21.48
N MET A 869 -15.93 25.01 20.16
CA MET A 869 -16.88 25.59 19.22
C MET A 869 -17.02 24.76 17.94
N LYS A 870 -18.15 24.90 17.26
CA LYS A 870 -18.42 24.17 16.00
C LYS A 870 -17.82 24.94 14.82
N LEU A 871 -16.88 24.29 14.15
CA LEU A 871 -16.15 24.84 13.02
C LEU A 871 -16.57 24.15 11.72
N TYR A 872 -16.84 24.90 10.67
CA TYR A 872 -17.36 24.40 9.40
C TYR A 872 -16.50 24.81 8.20
N GLU A 873 -16.42 23.90 7.23
CA GLU A 873 -15.89 24.14 5.89
C GLU A 873 -17.01 24.78 5.03
N PRO A 874 -16.68 25.62 4.01
CA PRO A 874 -17.71 26.27 3.19
C PRO A 874 -18.72 25.32 2.56
N ALA A 875 -18.28 24.24 1.89
CA ALA A 875 -19.18 23.29 1.24
C ALA A 875 -20.05 22.55 2.28
N GLU A 876 -19.46 22.17 3.41
CA GLU A 876 -20.17 21.56 4.53
C GLU A 876 -21.24 22.51 5.11
N PHE A 877 -20.89 23.79 5.31
CA PHE A 877 -21.83 24.79 5.82
C PHE A 877 -22.99 25.01 4.84
N ILE A 878 -22.68 25.13 3.55
CA ILE A 878 -23.69 25.30 2.50
C ILE A 878 -24.64 24.09 2.47
N TYR A 879 -24.09 22.88 2.44
CA TYR A 879 -24.88 21.66 2.40
C TYR A 879 -25.75 21.48 3.64
N THR A 880 -25.20 21.78 4.83
CA THR A 880 -25.91 21.58 6.11
C THR A 880 -26.97 22.64 6.38
N PHE A 881 -26.71 23.93 6.10
CA PHE A 881 -27.52 25.02 6.56
C PHE A 881 -28.20 25.83 5.46
N LEU A 882 -27.69 25.74 4.22
CA LEU A 882 -28.16 26.57 3.11
C LEU A 882 -28.82 25.78 1.97
N ARG A 883 -28.66 24.46 1.94
CA ARG A 883 -29.17 23.62 0.85
C ARG A 883 -30.65 23.85 0.59
N ASP A 884 -31.46 23.88 1.65
CA ASP A 884 -32.92 24.04 1.57
C ASP A 884 -33.36 25.50 1.56
N LYS A 885 -32.43 26.46 1.74
CA LYS A 885 -32.71 27.91 1.72
C LYS A 885 -32.31 28.58 0.40
N LEU A 886 -31.55 27.89 -0.42
CA LEU A 886 -31.08 28.39 -1.70
C LEU A 886 -31.68 27.59 -2.86
N SER A 887 -32.01 28.29 -3.92
CA SER A 887 -32.36 27.65 -5.20
C SER A 887 -31.09 27.45 -6.04
N PHE A 888 -30.80 26.20 -6.38
CA PHE A 888 -29.69 25.85 -7.26
C PHE A 888 -30.19 25.79 -8.70
N THR A 889 -29.44 26.40 -9.61
CA THR A 889 -29.69 26.30 -11.05
C THR A 889 -28.56 25.43 -11.64
N PRO A 890 -28.82 24.15 -11.93
CA PRO A 890 -27.80 23.26 -12.48
C PRO A 890 -27.31 23.73 -13.85
N ILE A 891 -26.02 23.65 -14.09
CA ILE A 891 -25.41 23.91 -15.41
C ILE A 891 -25.39 22.64 -16.25
N ASP A 892 -25.55 22.77 -17.56
CA ASP A 892 -25.57 21.64 -18.51
C ASP A 892 -24.15 21.27 -18.99
N ARG A 893 -23.26 21.00 -18.03
CA ARG A 893 -21.90 20.52 -18.27
C ARG A 893 -21.38 19.76 -17.03
N PRO A 894 -20.43 18.83 -17.20
CA PRO A 894 -19.84 18.13 -16.06
C PRO A 894 -19.04 19.10 -15.17
N ILE A 895 -19.01 18.82 -13.87
CA ILE A 895 -18.22 19.56 -12.88
C ILE A 895 -17.09 18.66 -12.40
N ALA A 896 -15.83 19.09 -12.56
CA ALA A 896 -14.69 18.45 -11.93
C ALA A 896 -14.58 18.93 -10.47
N VAL A 897 -14.50 17.97 -9.54
CA VAL A 897 -14.39 18.23 -8.11
C VAL A 897 -13.03 17.77 -7.59
N HIS A 898 -12.20 18.72 -7.16
CA HIS A 898 -10.94 18.39 -6.49
C HIS A 898 -11.11 18.42 -4.97
N ILE A 899 -11.06 17.23 -4.35
CA ILE A 899 -11.15 17.08 -2.90
C ILE A 899 -9.74 17.17 -2.31
N THR A 900 -9.46 18.21 -1.55
CA THR A 900 -8.16 18.46 -0.94
C THR A 900 -7.82 17.42 0.14
N CYS A 901 -6.52 17.23 0.43
CA CYS A 901 -6.04 16.34 1.49
C CYS A 901 -6.75 16.57 2.83
N SER A 902 -6.88 17.83 3.22
CA SER A 902 -7.53 18.21 4.48
C SER A 902 -9.03 17.90 4.50
N MET A 903 -9.72 18.09 3.37
CA MET A 903 -11.14 17.72 3.22
C MET A 903 -11.35 16.21 3.34
N ARG A 904 -10.47 15.40 2.69
CA ARG A 904 -10.50 13.94 2.82
C ARG A 904 -10.31 13.50 4.27
N LYS A 905 -9.33 14.08 4.97
CA LYS A 905 -9.08 13.79 6.40
C LYS A 905 -10.23 14.19 7.32
N MET A 906 -10.99 15.23 6.97
CA MET A 906 -12.16 15.67 7.72
C MET A 906 -13.45 14.90 7.35
N GLY A 907 -13.40 13.92 6.43
CA GLY A 907 -14.57 13.13 6.01
C GLY A 907 -15.58 13.92 5.16
N LEU A 908 -15.15 14.97 4.46
CA LEU A 908 -16.05 15.88 3.74
C LEU A 908 -16.20 15.54 2.24
N ALA A 909 -15.61 14.43 1.77
CA ALA A 909 -15.62 14.08 0.35
C ALA A 909 -17.05 13.94 -0.19
N ASP A 910 -17.88 13.15 0.46
CA ASP A 910 -19.27 12.88 0.02
C ASP A 910 -20.15 14.13 0.08
N THR A 911 -19.95 14.97 1.11
CA THR A 911 -20.66 16.24 1.24
C THR A 911 -20.37 17.20 0.08
N ILE A 912 -19.10 17.27 -0.34
CA ILE A 912 -18.68 18.13 -1.46
C ILE A 912 -19.23 17.60 -2.79
N ILE A 913 -19.17 16.28 -2.98
CA ILE A 913 -19.75 15.61 -4.16
C ILE A 913 -21.25 15.84 -4.23
N ALA A 914 -21.97 15.62 -3.13
CA ALA A 914 -23.42 15.84 -3.05
C ALA A 914 -23.80 17.31 -3.33
N LEU A 915 -23.03 18.28 -2.81
CA LEU A 915 -23.24 19.69 -3.13
C LEU A 915 -23.00 19.99 -4.62
N ALA A 916 -21.95 19.42 -5.21
CA ALA A 916 -21.63 19.61 -6.61
C ALA A 916 -22.69 18.99 -7.53
N GLN A 917 -23.29 17.86 -7.15
CA GLN A 917 -24.40 17.22 -7.88
C GLN A 917 -25.63 18.14 -7.99
N LEU A 918 -25.89 18.98 -6.99
CA LEU A 918 -26.95 20.00 -7.08
C LEU A 918 -26.69 21.09 -8.14
N CYS A 919 -25.44 21.19 -8.60
CA CYS A 919 -24.98 22.24 -9.50
C CYS A 919 -24.79 21.79 -10.96
N SER A 920 -24.99 20.49 -11.31
CA SER A 920 -24.76 19.94 -12.65
C SER A 920 -25.83 18.95 -13.07
N THR A 921 -26.27 19.03 -14.34
CA THR A 921 -27.13 18.02 -14.98
C THR A 921 -26.34 16.90 -15.67
N LYS A 922 -25.04 17.07 -15.90
CA LYS A 922 -24.16 16.14 -16.63
C LYS A 922 -23.27 15.30 -15.72
N GLY A 923 -23.44 15.39 -14.40
CA GLY A 923 -22.68 14.60 -13.44
C GLY A 923 -21.39 15.24 -12.97
N ILE A 924 -20.69 14.50 -12.11
CA ILE A 924 -19.49 14.94 -11.40
C ILE A 924 -18.31 14.07 -11.86
N VAL A 925 -17.19 14.73 -12.11
CA VAL A 925 -15.90 14.06 -12.32
C VAL A 925 -15.08 14.28 -11.04
N PRO A 926 -14.81 13.20 -10.26
CA PRO A 926 -14.09 13.29 -9.00
C PRO A 926 -12.60 13.63 -9.16
#